data_066d19d6612d1983788f9989ee2a2f27
#
_entry.id   066d19d6612d1983788f9989ee2a2f27
#
_cell.length_a   1.000
_cell.length_b   1.000
_cell.length_c   1.000
_cell.angle_alpha   90.00
_cell.angle_beta   90.00
_cell.angle_gamma   90.00
#
_symmetry.space_group_name_H-M   'P 1'
#
loop_
_entity.id
_entity.type
_entity.pdbx_description
1 polymer ?
#
loop_
_entity_poly.entity_id
_entity_poly.type
_entity_poly.pdbx_seq_one_letter_code
_entity_poly.pdbx_strand_id
1 'polypeptide(L)'
;APTQKPAVTPTATPTQKPGVPTATPTQKPVTPTVTPTTEPAEPTATATNEPAGPTVTPTADPDEPTATPTAEPTRVPGTPIPVTDPTKALLLDFEDGTNQYVTGRQGEEELTVVEGGYNDNYCLKVSNRVKNWAGPTIDITHNVTDFTTYKIEAYVKQTTGSNKTINCMWESMDYAGAMAYTTVQNVVAPNGTWTKVDATVVAPGDVSKLSLYFEMANYSNDFYVDNISITEKHLDMEAVLAAPSLKEAYANRFPMGCAVYSYNLQNPEILSFIKHHYSTVTFADELKPENLLNEEATKASEDGMPVINTDVIDKCLSLAQENDLSVRFHTLVWYSQTPDWYFCKNYTPEYDGTGTAKKNITNLVDKETMLARIESYVKQVITYAETNYPGVVYAYDVVNEVIDSNGCKLRTVSSSLYGAIFTDDDNTYITKSFEYAREAEKAANSSAKLFYNDFVGLASPGQMKAVVKYLADAKDAGNIDGLGMQAHQTNLGVADGDNIKNALKLFQQNGYEVQITELDFASKDNSEAGNETLAAAYQKFMNIILQRMDDTSAPVNVSNVTFWNLTDLDTWLNSFYSNGSTYYPSLFDENYLPKKAFTALINLANGVVEPTATPTVAPTATPTATPTATPTVDPDATPTPTPVITPTPEPTAEPEPAE
;
A
#
# COMPACT_ATOMS: atom_id res chain seq x y z
N ALA A 1 50.42 42.23 -33.47
CA ALA A 1 51.89 42.18 -33.21
C ALA A 1 52.14 42.66 -31.76
N PRO A 2 53.16 42.17 -31.16
CA PRO A 2 53.14 41.15 -30.10
C PRO A 2 53.78 41.69 -28.79
N THR A 3 53.95 40.77 -27.83
CA THR A 3 54.96 40.74 -26.74
C THR A 3 54.32 40.70 -25.38
N GLN A 4 54.68 39.97 -24.41
CA GLN A 4 55.72 39.04 -24.00
C GLN A 4 55.40 38.59 -22.59
N LYS A 5 55.64 37.31 -22.29
CA LYS A 5 55.79 36.78 -20.95
C LYS A 5 57.13 37.23 -20.33
N PRO A 6 57.29 37.31 -19.02
CA PRO A 6 58.06 36.32 -18.32
C PRO A 6 57.45 35.97 -16.96
N ALA A 7 57.51 34.76 -16.48
CA ALA A 7 58.59 33.91 -15.97
C ALA A 7 58.93 34.21 -14.48
N VAL A 8 58.79 33.13 -13.76
CA VAL A 8 59.64 32.44 -12.78
C VAL A 8 59.28 32.50 -11.30
N THR A 9 59.05 31.29 -10.81
CA THR A 9 58.92 30.72 -9.47
C THR A 9 60.01 31.17 -8.48
N PRO A 10 59.81 31.06 -7.16
CA PRO A 10 60.59 30.04 -6.45
C PRO A 10 59.82 29.10 -5.55
N THR A 11 60.36 27.92 -5.55
CA THR A 11 60.14 26.70 -4.79
C THR A 11 60.28 26.91 -3.29
N ALA A 12 59.32 26.44 -2.49
CA ALA A 12 59.48 26.30 -1.03
C ALA A 12 59.60 24.83 -0.65
N THR A 13 60.62 24.50 0.08
CA THR A 13 61.00 23.19 0.61
C THR A 13 60.04 22.73 1.72
N PRO A 14 59.68 21.46 1.82
CA PRO A 14 58.77 20.99 2.88
C PRO A 14 59.55 20.78 4.19
N THR A 15 59.01 21.36 5.28
CA THR A 15 59.43 21.12 6.64
C THR A 15 58.80 19.85 7.18
N GLN A 16 59.60 19.02 7.83
CA GLN A 16 59.19 17.74 8.44
C GLN A 16 58.25 17.95 9.62
N LYS A 17 57.25 17.07 9.69
CA LYS A 17 56.30 16.91 10.81
C LYS A 17 56.89 15.97 11.85
N PRO A 18 56.81 16.24 13.18
CA PRO A 18 57.28 15.32 14.21
C PRO A 18 56.39 14.06 14.34
N GLY A 19 57.05 12.95 14.66
CA GLY A 19 56.44 11.63 14.69
C GLY A 19 55.38 11.41 15.78
N VAL A 20 54.40 10.59 15.45
CA VAL A 20 53.41 10.03 16.36
C VAL A 20 54.00 8.77 17.03
N PRO A 21 53.83 8.58 18.33
CA PRO A 21 54.28 7.32 18.98
C PRO A 21 53.38 6.16 18.63
N THR A 22 54.01 5.06 18.21
CA THR A 22 53.37 3.78 17.91
C THR A 22 52.93 3.11 19.21
N ALA A 23 51.64 2.81 19.36
CA ALA A 23 51.11 2.00 20.45
C ALA A 23 51.27 0.52 20.14
N THR A 24 51.85 -0.20 21.07
CA THR A 24 52.06 -1.66 21.10
C THR A 24 50.72 -2.36 21.36
N PRO A 25 50.38 -3.47 20.69
CA PRO A 25 49.10 -4.15 20.94
C PRO A 25 49.15 -4.92 22.28
N THR A 26 48.21 -4.62 23.16
CA THR A 26 47.98 -5.38 24.41
C THR A 26 47.11 -6.60 24.14
N GLN A 27 47.52 -7.74 24.68
CA GLN A 27 46.87 -9.03 24.54
C GLN A 27 45.45 -9.05 25.13
N LYS A 28 44.58 -9.79 24.46
CA LYS A 28 43.20 -10.12 24.83
C LYS A 28 43.19 -11.05 26.05
N PRO A 29 42.36 -10.83 27.08
CA PRO A 29 42.17 -11.77 28.17
C PRO A 29 41.41 -13.03 27.75
N VAL A 30 41.86 -14.16 28.21
CA VAL A 30 41.31 -15.52 27.98
C VAL A 30 40.09 -15.71 28.89
N THR A 31 38.99 -16.19 28.35
CA THR A 31 37.77 -16.58 29.05
C THR A 31 38.02 -17.89 29.84
N PRO A 32 37.65 -18.01 31.12
CA PRO A 32 37.69 -19.31 31.79
C PRO A 32 36.45 -20.15 31.46
N THR A 33 36.69 -21.37 31.04
CA THR A 33 35.72 -22.44 30.84
C THR A 33 35.21 -22.93 32.21
N VAL A 34 33.90 -22.94 32.44
CA VAL A 34 33.28 -23.51 33.64
C VAL A 34 32.73 -24.88 33.30
N THR A 35 33.23 -25.89 34.02
CA THR A 35 32.74 -27.28 33.99
C THR A 35 31.53 -27.41 34.94
N PRO A 36 30.47 -28.14 34.60
CA PRO A 36 29.34 -28.32 35.50
C PRO A 36 29.62 -29.34 36.60
N THR A 37 29.31 -28.97 37.83
CA THR A 37 29.31 -29.89 38.96
C THR A 37 27.91 -30.00 39.56
N THR A 38 27.53 -31.21 39.82
CA THR A 38 26.29 -31.76 40.34
C THR A 38 25.76 -31.13 41.64
N GLU A 39 24.43 -31.11 41.72
CA GLU A 39 23.52 -30.79 42.82
C GLU A 39 23.87 -31.54 44.13
N PRO A 40 23.61 -30.94 45.31
CA PRO A 40 22.85 -31.63 46.34
C PRO A 40 21.81 -30.76 47.09
N ALA A 41 20.72 -31.45 47.34
CA ALA A 41 19.63 -31.34 48.32
C ALA A 41 19.50 -30.13 49.28
N GLU A 42 18.22 -29.70 49.43
CA GLU A 42 17.65 -28.77 50.41
C GLU A 42 18.04 -29.06 51.86
N PRO A 43 18.01 -28.02 52.71
CA PRO A 43 17.39 -28.20 54.03
C PRO A 43 16.32 -27.13 54.36
N THR A 44 15.26 -27.62 54.91
CA THR A 44 14.13 -26.97 55.58
C THR A 44 14.61 -25.96 56.62
N ALA A 45 14.14 -24.71 56.55
CA ALA A 45 14.34 -23.70 57.59
C ALA A 45 13.05 -23.35 58.29
N THR A 46 13.12 -23.49 59.60
CA THR A 46 12.15 -23.21 60.64
C THR A 46 11.91 -21.70 60.80
N ALA A 47 10.68 -21.30 60.97
CA ALA A 47 10.26 -19.93 61.23
C ALA A 47 10.73 -19.45 62.63
N THR A 48 11.35 -18.26 62.68
CA THR A 48 11.47 -17.48 63.94
C THR A 48 10.85 -16.11 63.73
N ASN A 49 9.93 -15.78 64.61
CA ASN A 49 9.25 -14.46 64.68
C ASN A 49 10.20 -13.40 65.26
N GLU A 50 10.24 -12.24 64.63
CA GLU A 50 10.72 -10.99 65.22
C GLU A 50 9.84 -9.81 64.77
N PRO A 51 9.72 -8.70 65.56
CA PRO A 51 8.53 -7.87 65.61
C PRO A 51 8.52 -6.76 64.54
N ALA A 52 7.30 -6.40 64.15
CA ALA A 52 6.92 -5.38 63.17
C ALA A 52 7.46 -3.97 63.51
N GLY A 53 8.22 -3.39 62.61
CA GLY A 53 8.45 -1.94 62.52
C GLY A 53 7.31 -1.25 61.80
N PRO A 54 7.06 0.04 61.97
CA PRO A 54 5.88 0.71 61.45
C PRO A 54 5.89 0.81 59.93
N THR A 55 4.86 0.20 59.32
CA THR A 55 4.56 0.29 57.90
C THR A 55 4.09 1.73 57.59
N VAL A 56 4.84 2.50 56.84
CA VAL A 56 4.34 3.71 56.18
C VAL A 56 3.51 3.29 54.99
N THR A 57 2.21 3.42 55.08
CA THR A 57 1.29 3.28 53.94
C THR A 57 1.49 4.47 53.00
N PRO A 58 1.79 4.29 51.72
CA PRO A 58 1.72 5.41 50.78
C PRO A 58 0.26 5.83 50.68
N THR A 59 0.00 7.09 51.01
CA THR A 59 -1.29 7.72 50.73
C THR A 59 -1.37 7.92 49.23
N ALA A 60 -2.31 7.26 48.56
CA ALA A 60 -2.63 7.50 47.16
C ALA A 60 -3.08 8.95 46.99
N ASP A 61 -2.56 9.61 46.02
CA ASP A 61 -3.00 10.93 45.56
C ASP A 61 -4.41 10.77 44.96
N PRO A 62 -5.41 11.55 45.41
CA PRO A 62 -6.79 11.36 44.95
C PRO A 62 -7.09 11.87 43.55
N ASP A 63 -6.13 12.47 42.86
CA ASP A 63 -6.35 13.17 41.58
C ASP A 63 -5.66 12.56 40.35
N GLU A 64 -5.14 11.33 40.43
CA GLU A 64 -4.69 10.63 39.23
C GLU A 64 -5.88 9.83 38.65
N PRO A 65 -6.38 10.16 37.43
CA PRO A 65 -7.42 9.38 36.80
C PRO A 65 -6.83 8.02 36.42
N THR A 66 -7.18 6.99 37.19
CA THR A 66 -6.93 5.61 36.83
C THR A 66 -7.67 5.34 35.52
N ALA A 67 -6.93 5.24 34.41
CA ALA A 67 -7.49 4.78 33.15
C ALA A 67 -8.08 3.41 33.39
N THR A 68 -9.40 3.32 33.38
CA THR A 68 -10.11 2.05 33.34
C THR A 68 -9.78 1.42 32.00
N PRO A 69 -9.27 0.18 31.93
CA PRO A 69 -9.08 -0.48 30.65
C PRO A 69 -10.41 -0.44 29.89
N THR A 70 -10.46 0.23 28.77
CA THR A 70 -11.59 0.18 27.87
C THR A 70 -11.70 -1.27 27.44
N ALA A 71 -12.81 -1.94 27.75
CA ALA A 71 -13.03 -3.30 27.29
C ALA A 71 -12.92 -3.31 25.77
N GLU A 72 -12.14 -4.24 25.23
CA GLU A 72 -12.08 -4.44 23.78
C GLU A 72 -13.51 -4.59 23.25
N PRO A 73 -13.83 -3.92 22.13
CA PRO A 73 -15.12 -4.07 21.49
C PRO A 73 -15.31 -5.54 21.11
N THR A 74 -16.44 -6.13 21.53
CA THR A 74 -16.74 -7.55 21.29
C THR A 74 -17.73 -7.69 20.15
N ARG A 75 -17.52 -8.70 19.29
CA ARG A 75 -18.47 -9.08 18.24
C ARG A 75 -19.88 -9.33 18.82
N VAL A 76 -20.89 -9.14 17.98
CA VAL A 76 -22.28 -9.47 18.33
C VAL A 76 -22.34 -10.92 18.86
N PRO A 77 -22.97 -11.19 20.03
CA PRO A 77 -23.08 -12.53 20.54
C PRO A 77 -23.81 -13.46 19.57
N GLY A 78 -23.25 -14.63 19.32
CA GLY A 78 -23.81 -15.62 18.42
C GLY A 78 -23.06 -16.94 18.47
N THR A 79 -23.49 -17.88 17.66
CA THR A 79 -22.81 -19.17 17.48
C THR A 79 -22.47 -19.37 16.01
N PRO A 80 -21.33 -20.00 15.69
CA PRO A 80 -20.98 -20.29 14.30
C PRO A 80 -22.02 -21.21 13.65
N ILE A 81 -22.22 -21.07 12.35
CA ILE A 81 -22.98 -22.03 11.54
C ILE A 81 -22.27 -23.38 11.64
N PRO A 82 -22.97 -24.46 11.99
CA PRO A 82 -22.37 -25.79 12.06
C PRO A 82 -21.86 -26.24 10.69
N VAL A 83 -20.67 -26.84 10.64
CA VAL A 83 -20.06 -27.33 9.42
C VAL A 83 -19.85 -28.84 9.51
N THR A 84 -20.24 -29.56 8.45
CA THR A 84 -20.11 -31.01 8.39
C THR A 84 -18.69 -31.46 8.02
N ASP A 85 -17.96 -30.64 7.30
CA ASP A 85 -16.56 -30.84 6.95
C ASP A 85 -15.64 -29.99 7.85
N PRO A 86 -14.85 -30.58 8.76
CA PRO A 86 -14.04 -29.85 9.70
C PRO A 86 -12.86 -29.08 9.03
N THR A 87 -12.61 -29.30 7.75
CA THR A 87 -11.60 -28.54 6.97
C THR A 87 -12.16 -27.23 6.42
N LYS A 88 -13.43 -26.96 6.63
CA LYS A 88 -14.13 -25.78 6.14
C LYS A 88 -14.56 -24.89 7.31
N ALA A 89 -14.48 -23.59 7.11
CA ALA A 89 -15.13 -22.61 8.01
C ALA A 89 -16.63 -22.49 7.70
N LEU A 90 -17.05 -22.74 6.45
CA LEU A 90 -18.44 -22.78 6.01
C LEU A 90 -18.59 -23.79 4.85
N LEU A 91 -19.70 -24.53 4.84
CA LEU A 91 -20.14 -25.35 3.71
C LEU A 91 -21.66 -25.36 3.65
N LEU A 92 -22.23 -24.89 2.53
CA LEU A 92 -23.66 -24.89 2.25
C LEU A 92 -23.86 -25.49 0.85
N ASP A 93 -24.44 -26.68 0.81
CA ASP A 93 -24.64 -27.49 -0.41
C ASP A 93 -26.13 -27.68 -0.79
N PHE A 94 -27.04 -27.25 0.10
CA PHE A 94 -28.50 -27.33 -0.06
C PHE A 94 -29.06 -28.75 -0.25
N GLU A 95 -28.26 -29.80 -0.08
CA GLU A 95 -28.66 -31.19 -0.32
C GLU A 95 -29.64 -31.76 0.72
N ASP A 96 -29.81 -31.07 1.84
CA ASP A 96 -30.84 -31.34 2.83
C ASP A 96 -32.24 -30.82 2.42
N GLY A 97 -32.36 -30.16 1.28
CA GLY A 97 -33.60 -29.56 0.78
C GLY A 97 -34.06 -28.29 1.48
N THR A 98 -33.20 -27.69 2.33
CA THR A 98 -33.47 -26.42 3.03
C THR A 98 -32.54 -25.31 2.50
N ASN A 99 -32.94 -24.04 2.72
CA ASN A 99 -32.05 -22.91 2.41
C ASN A 99 -30.92 -22.77 3.45
N GLN A 100 -30.76 -23.76 4.32
CA GLN A 100 -29.76 -23.83 5.38
C GLN A 100 -29.74 -22.50 6.17
N TYR A 101 -28.64 -21.81 6.31
CA TYR A 101 -28.54 -20.56 7.10
C TYR A 101 -28.62 -19.30 6.22
N VAL A 102 -29.03 -19.45 4.95
CA VAL A 102 -29.11 -18.34 4.00
C VAL A 102 -30.41 -17.57 4.21
N THR A 103 -30.31 -16.26 4.25
CA THR A 103 -31.46 -15.34 4.38
C THR A 103 -31.46 -14.35 3.22
N GLY A 104 -32.59 -13.65 3.02
CA GLY A 104 -32.69 -12.57 2.03
C GLY A 104 -32.07 -11.28 2.56
N ARG A 105 -31.48 -10.48 1.67
CA ARG A 105 -30.77 -9.23 1.99
C ARG A 105 -31.70 -8.02 1.91
N GLN A 106 -32.93 -8.10 2.47
CA GLN A 106 -33.90 -7.01 2.53
C GLN A 106 -34.48 -6.54 1.16
N GLY A 107 -34.45 -7.38 0.14
CA GLY A 107 -35.30 -7.21 -1.01
C GLY A 107 -36.62 -7.95 -0.76
N GLU A 108 -37.49 -7.93 -1.75
CA GLU A 108 -38.66 -8.81 -1.77
C GLU A 108 -38.30 -10.16 -2.45
N GLU A 109 -37.01 -10.53 -2.41
CA GLU A 109 -36.50 -11.76 -2.98
C GLU A 109 -37.01 -12.99 -2.25
N GLU A 110 -37.27 -14.01 -3.01
CA GLU A 110 -37.69 -15.32 -2.54
C GLU A 110 -36.53 -16.32 -2.72
N LEU A 111 -36.18 -17.02 -1.63
CA LEU A 111 -35.16 -18.04 -1.60
C LEU A 111 -35.81 -19.42 -1.60
N THR A 112 -35.59 -20.23 -2.61
CA THR A 112 -36.20 -21.54 -2.77
C THR A 112 -35.16 -22.57 -3.18
N VAL A 113 -35.08 -23.70 -2.46
CA VAL A 113 -34.26 -24.83 -2.88
C VAL A 113 -34.96 -25.56 -4.01
N VAL A 114 -34.26 -25.78 -5.11
CA VAL A 114 -34.78 -26.41 -6.34
C VAL A 114 -33.82 -27.46 -6.88
N GLU A 115 -34.36 -28.42 -7.66
CA GLU A 115 -33.54 -29.41 -8.36
C GLU A 115 -32.63 -28.79 -9.42
N GLY A 116 -31.50 -29.43 -9.72
CA GLY A 116 -30.56 -29.05 -10.75
C GLY A 116 -29.34 -28.26 -10.24
N GLY A 117 -28.80 -28.71 -9.11
CA GLY A 117 -27.55 -28.24 -8.53
C GLY A 117 -26.31 -28.44 -9.41
N TYR A 118 -25.16 -27.96 -8.94
CA TYR A 118 -23.88 -28.13 -9.63
C TYR A 118 -23.26 -29.48 -9.26
N ASN A 119 -23.36 -30.44 -10.16
CA ASN A 119 -22.89 -31.82 -10.00
C ASN A 119 -23.58 -32.64 -8.86
N ASP A 120 -24.70 -32.14 -8.34
CA ASP A 120 -25.50 -32.71 -7.26
C ASP A 120 -27.01 -32.49 -7.52
N ASN A 121 -27.87 -32.62 -6.49
CA ASN A 121 -29.32 -32.65 -6.72
C ASN A 121 -29.96 -31.25 -6.60
N TYR A 122 -29.53 -30.44 -5.65
CA TYR A 122 -30.23 -29.21 -5.26
C TYR A 122 -29.34 -27.99 -5.35
N CYS A 123 -29.97 -26.81 -5.51
CA CYS A 123 -29.33 -25.50 -5.42
C CYS A 123 -30.32 -24.45 -4.87
N LEU A 124 -29.82 -23.33 -4.43
CA LEU A 124 -30.63 -22.20 -3.99
C LEU A 124 -30.99 -21.32 -5.19
N LYS A 125 -32.28 -21.19 -5.48
CA LYS A 125 -32.83 -20.22 -6.43
C LYS A 125 -33.18 -18.92 -5.72
N VAL A 126 -32.76 -17.79 -6.28
CA VAL A 126 -33.08 -16.44 -5.85
C VAL A 126 -34.01 -15.81 -6.88
N SER A 127 -35.25 -15.51 -6.51
CA SER A 127 -36.30 -15.00 -7.39
C SER A 127 -37.04 -13.79 -6.76
N ASN A 128 -37.97 -13.20 -7.47
CA ASN A 128 -38.74 -12.02 -7.04
C ASN A 128 -37.87 -10.83 -6.59
N ARG A 129 -36.71 -10.64 -7.18
CA ARG A 129 -35.77 -9.57 -6.86
C ARG A 129 -36.28 -8.24 -7.41
N VAL A 130 -36.53 -7.26 -6.56
CA VAL A 130 -36.94 -5.89 -6.96
C VAL A 130 -35.78 -4.91 -6.96
N LYS A 131 -34.65 -5.27 -6.37
CA LYS A 131 -33.42 -4.48 -6.32
C LYS A 131 -32.27 -5.28 -6.93
N ASN A 132 -31.35 -4.62 -7.58
CA ASN A 132 -30.16 -5.27 -8.13
C ASN A 132 -29.24 -5.84 -7.02
N TRP A 133 -29.23 -5.23 -5.83
CA TRP A 133 -28.49 -5.69 -4.66
C TRP A 133 -29.23 -6.74 -3.82
N ALA A 134 -30.50 -7.00 -4.08
CA ALA A 134 -31.26 -8.07 -3.40
C ALA A 134 -30.69 -9.45 -3.77
N GLY A 135 -30.46 -10.30 -2.78
CA GLY A 135 -29.87 -11.61 -2.97
C GLY A 135 -29.70 -12.41 -1.68
N PRO A 136 -29.10 -13.59 -1.78
CA PRO A 136 -28.85 -14.43 -0.62
C PRO A 136 -27.69 -13.86 0.19
N THR A 137 -27.83 -13.82 1.51
CA THR A 137 -26.82 -13.41 2.47
C THR A 137 -26.67 -14.45 3.58
N ILE A 138 -25.43 -14.62 4.03
CA ILE A 138 -25.04 -15.58 5.05
C ILE A 138 -24.29 -14.80 6.14
N ASP A 139 -24.78 -14.82 7.36
CA ASP A 139 -24.04 -14.25 8.50
C ASP A 139 -22.94 -15.23 8.90
N ILE A 140 -21.70 -14.85 8.69
CA ILE A 140 -20.51 -15.66 8.94
C ILE A 140 -19.64 -15.09 10.06
N THR A 141 -20.18 -14.15 10.83
CA THR A 141 -19.47 -13.44 11.90
C THR A 141 -18.69 -14.37 12.84
N HIS A 142 -19.23 -15.55 13.12
CA HIS A 142 -18.63 -16.51 14.04
C HIS A 142 -17.97 -17.71 13.35
N ASN A 143 -17.98 -17.75 12.00
CA ASN A 143 -17.37 -18.81 11.22
C ASN A 143 -15.96 -18.45 10.75
N VAL A 144 -15.63 -17.18 10.71
CA VAL A 144 -14.33 -16.69 10.24
C VAL A 144 -13.64 -15.85 11.32
N THR A 145 -12.33 -15.87 11.29
CA THR A 145 -11.46 -15.07 12.18
C THR A 145 -11.03 -13.82 11.43
N ASP A 146 -10.96 -12.70 12.14
CA ASP A 146 -10.50 -11.43 11.60
C ASP A 146 -9.09 -11.56 11.01
N PHE A 147 -8.85 -10.82 9.91
CA PHE A 147 -7.56 -10.71 9.24
C PHE A 147 -6.96 -12.04 8.75
N THR A 148 -7.76 -13.11 8.74
CA THR A 148 -7.33 -14.43 8.29
C THR A 148 -7.63 -14.60 6.80
N THR A 149 -6.72 -15.26 6.09
CA THR A 149 -6.89 -15.53 4.66
C THR A 149 -7.80 -16.72 4.45
N TYR A 150 -8.80 -16.54 3.60
CA TYR A 150 -9.75 -17.59 3.24
C TYR A 150 -9.83 -17.79 1.73
N LYS A 151 -10.01 -19.05 1.34
CA LYS A 151 -10.48 -19.43 0.02
C LYS A 151 -11.99 -19.51 0.04
N ILE A 152 -12.64 -18.76 -0.86
CA ILE A 152 -14.09 -18.78 -1.06
C ILE A 152 -14.37 -19.43 -2.39
N GLU A 153 -15.17 -20.48 -2.38
CA GLU A 153 -15.65 -21.16 -3.58
C GLU A 153 -17.17 -21.23 -3.55
N ALA A 154 -17.80 -21.00 -4.69
CA ALA A 154 -19.23 -21.15 -4.91
C ALA A 154 -19.50 -21.37 -6.40
N TYR A 155 -20.70 -21.81 -6.74
CA TYR A 155 -21.14 -21.86 -8.12
C TYR A 155 -22.38 -21.01 -8.31
N VAL A 156 -22.39 -20.20 -9.38
CA VAL A 156 -23.51 -19.32 -9.70
C VAL A 156 -23.99 -19.54 -11.12
N LYS A 157 -25.31 -19.42 -11.32
CA LYS A 157 -25.94 -19.63 -12.64
C LYS A 157 -27.07 -18.63 -12.84
N GLN A 158 -27.29 -18.18 -14.06
CA GLN A 158 -28.43 -17.35 -14.44
C GLN A 158 -29.02 -17.80 -15.80
N THR A 159 -30.30 -17.45 -16.09
CA THR A 159 -31.04 -17.89 -17.26
C THR A 159 -31.72 -16.73 -17.97
N THR A 160 -31.04 -15.56 -18.07
CA THR A 160 -31.63 -14.32 -18.61
C THR A 160 -31.53 -14.18 -20.13
N GLY A 161 -30.91 -15.14 -20.81
CA GLY A 161 -30.71 -15.12 -22.27
C GLY A 161 -29.40 -14.44 -22.73
N SER A 162 -28.66 -13.81 -21.85
CA SER A 162 -27.34 -13.19 -22.16
C SER A 162 -26.41 -13.29 -20.96
N ASN A 163 -25.12 -13.05 -21.17
CA ASN A 163 -24.16 -13.00 -20.07
C ASN A 163 -24.53 -11.94 -19.04
N LYS A 164 -24.38 -12.24 -17.76
CA LYS A 164 -24.58 -11.31 -16.64
C LYS A 164 -23.44 -11.43 -15.65
N THR A 165 -23.11 -10.31 -15.00
CA THR A 165 -22.17 -10.33 -13.90
C THR A 165 -22.90 -10.65 -12.60
N ILE A 166 -22.37 -11.63 -11.85
CA ILE A 166 -22.78 -11.92 -10.48
C ILE A 166 -21.61 -11.58 -9.58
N ASN A 167 -21.88 -10.79 -8.56
CA ASN A 167 -20.91 -10.36 -7.57
C ASN A 167 -21.00 -11.22 -6.32
N CYS A 168 -19.88 -11.70 -5.82
CA CYS A 168 -19.71 -12.22 -4.48
C CYS A 168 -19.07 -11.13 -3.63
N MET A 169 -19.65 -10.81 -2.48
CA MET A 169 -19.34 -9.61 -1.71
C MET A 169 -19.24 -9.91 -0.21
N TRP A 170 -18.37 -9.19 0.49
CA TRP A 170 -18.46 -8.99 1.93
C TRP A 170 -19.41 -7.82 2.25
N GLU A 171 -20.23 -7.99 3.30
CA GLU A 171 -20.94 -6.92 3.99
C GLU A 171 -20.45 -6.93 5.44
N SER A 172 -19.79 -5.88 5.88
CA SER A 172 -19.28 -5.75 7.23
C SER A 172 -19.90 -4.56 7.95
N MET A 173 -20.02 -4.67 9.25
CA MET A 173 -20.45 -3.58 10.15
C MET A 173 -19.39 -3.42 11.22
N ASP A 174 -18.86 -2.22 11.38
CA ASP A 174 -17.92 -1.92 12.45
C ASP A 174 -18.60 -1.86 13.83
N TYR A 175 -17.83 -1.61 14.89
CA TYR A 175 -18.37 -1.48 16.24
C TYR A 175 -19.13 -0.17 16.47
N ALA A 176 -18.98 0.82 15.60
CA ALA A 176 -19.78 2.05 15.61
C ALA A 176 -21.10 1.91 14.83
N GLY A 177 -21.29 0.80 14.10
CA GLY A 177 -22.48 0.52 13.28
C GLY A 177 -22.38 1.01 11.85
N ALA A 178 -21.21 1.47 11.40
CA ALA A 178 -20.99 1.84 10.00
C ALA A 178 -20.88 0.59 9.12
N MET A 179 -21.48 0.64 7.93
CA MET A 179 -21.54 -0.47 6.99
C MET A 179 -20.50 -0.28 5.89
N ALA A 180 -19.78 -1.35 5.57
CA ALA A 180 -18.89 -1.41 4.41
C ALA A 180 -19.25 -2.59 3.51
N TYR A 181 -18.98 -2.42 2.20
CA TYR A 181 -19.28 -3.41 1.16
C TYR A 181 -18.03 -3.61 0.32
N THR A 182 -17.43 -4.81 0.39
CA THR A 182 -16.18 -5.12 -0.29
C THR A 182 -16.40 -6.25 -1.29
N THR A 183 -15.90 -6.07 -2.51
CA THR A 183 -15.97 -7.12 -3.53
C THR A 183 -15.01 -8.26 -3.19
N VAL A 184 -15.55 -9.48 -3.09
CA VAL A 184 -14.79 -10.72 -3.05
C VAL A 184 -14.38 -11.11 -4.48
N GLN A 185 -15.37 -11.27 -5.36
CA GLN A 185 -15.13 -11.55 -6.77
C GLN A 185 -16.36 -11.22 -7.62
N ASN A 186 -16.11 -10.70 -8.82
CA ASN A 186 -17.12 -10.52 -9.86
C ASN A 186 -16.91 -11.60 -10.93
N VAL A 187 -17.95 -12.37 -11.25
CA VAL A 187 -17.90 -13.40 -12.30
C VAL A 187 -18.90 -13.12 -13.40
N VAL A 188 -18.47 -13.26 -14.64
CA VAL A 188 -19.36 -13.19 -15.80
C VAL A 188 -19.96 -14.58 -16.03
N ALA A 189 -21.23 -14.75 -15.66
CA ALA A 189 -21.98 -16.00 -15.81
C ALA A 189 -22.67 -16.04 -17.17
N PRO A 190 -22.29 -16.96 -18.09
CA PRO A 190 -23.02 -17.19 -19.33
C PRO A 190 -24.42 -17.72 -19.06
N ASN A 191 -25.35 -17.46 -19.99
CA ASN A 191 -26.72 -17.92 -19.86
C ASN A 191 -26.81 -19.45 -19.70
N GLY A 192 -27.46 -19.91 -18.64
CA GLY A 192 -27.72 -21.31 -18.36
C GLY A 192 -26.51 -22.13 -17.92
N THR A 193 -25.35 -21.52 -17.71
CA THR A 193 -24.11 -22.20 -17.36
C THR A 193 -23.71 -21.91 -15.92
N TRP A 194 -23.37 -22.95 -15.16
CA TRP A 194 -22.74 -22.83 -13.86
C TRP A 194 -21.36 -22.21 -14.02
N THR A 195 -21.08 -21.16 -13.28
CA THR A 195 -19.81 -20.42 -13.27
C THR A 195 -19.25 -20.44 -11.87
N LYS A 196 -17.98 -20.82 -11.74
CA LYS A 196 -17.31 -20.87 -10.44
C LYS A 196 -16.94 -19.46 -9.97
N VAL A 197 -17.24 -19.17 -8.71
CA VAL A 197 -16.58 -18.17 -7.89
C VAL A 197 -15.39 -18.86 -7.24
N ASP A 198 -14.20 -18.30 -7.34
CA ASP A 198 -12.95 -18.87 -6.83
C ASP A 198 -12.02 -17.74 -6.43
N ALA A 199 -12.08 -17.33 -5.18
CA ALA A 199 -11.36 -16.19 -4.66
C ALA A 199 -10.52 -16.56 -3.43
N THR A 200 -9.33 -15.98 -3.32
CA THR A 200 -8.55 -15.94 -2.08
C THR A 200 -8.60 -14.50 -1.57
N VAL A 201 -9.06 -14.32 -0.35
CA VAL A 201 -9.30 -13.01 0.24
C VAL A 201 -8.96 -13.01 1.74
N VAL A 202 -8.62 -11.84 2.27
CA VAL A 202 -8.48 -11.64 3.71
C VAL A 202 -9.86 -11.24 4.27
N ALA A 203 -10.29 -11.90 5.34
CA ALA A 203 -11.53 -11.52 6.03
C ALA A 203 -11.37 -10.14 6.67
N PRO A 204 -12.35 -9.24 6.50
CA PRO A 204 -12.35 -7.97 7.23
C PRO A 204 -12.24 -8.21 8.74
N GLY A 205 -11.51 -7.35 9.42
CA GLY A 205 -11.40 -7.39 10.87
C GLY A 205 -11.88 -6.11 11.52
N ASP A 206 -11.84 -6.08 12.85
CA ASP A 206 -12.39 -4.99 13.67
C ASP A 206 -13.88 -4.73 13.37
N VAL A 207 -14.62 -5.80 13.08
CA VAL A 207 -16.03 -5.72 12.70
C VAL A 207 -16.92 -6.42 13.73
N SER A 208 -18.04 -5.79 14.05
CA SER A 208 -19.05 -6.36 14.94
C SER A 208 -19.88 -7.44 14.22
N LYS A 209 -20.00 -7.34 12.89
CA LYS A 209 -20.72 -8.28 12.04
C LYS A 209 -20.07 -8.44 10.68
N LEU A 210 -20.07 -9.68 10.15
CA LEU A 210 -19.60 -10.00 8.81
C LEU A 210 -20.56 -10.95 8.10
N SER A 211 -20.93 -10.63 6.87
CA SER A 211 -21.77 -11.47 6.02
C SER A 211 -21.16 -11.66 4.65
N LEU A 212 -21.34 -12.85 4.07
CA LEU A 212 -21.10 -13.13 2.66
C LEU A 212 -22.43 -13.04 1.91
N TYR A 213 -22.46 -12.33 0.78
CA TYR A 213 -23.66 -12.25 -0.04
C TYR A 213 -23.38 -12.29 -1.55
N PHE A 214 -24.43 -12.60 -2.31
CA PHE A 214 -24.37 -12.61 -3.76
C PHE A 214 -25.42 -11.68 -4.35
N GLU A 215 -25.06 -10.96 -5.40
CA GLU A 215 -25.98 -10.10 -6.14
C GLU A 215 -25.72 -10.17 -7.65
N MET A 216 -26.73 -9.84 -8.45
CA MET A 216 -26.53 -9.70 -9.89
C MET A 216 -26.47 -8.20 -10.23
N ALA A 217 -25.27 -7.71 -10.61
CA ALA A 217 -25.01 -6.32 -10.87
C ALA A 217 -25.97 -5.74 -11.92
N ASN A 218 -26.59 -4.60 -11.60
CA ASN A 218 -27.49 -3.84 -12.48
C ASN A 218 -28.75 -4.57 -12.97
N TYR A 219 -29.09 -5.76 -12.42
CA TYR A 219 -30.24 -6.53 -12.84
C TYR A 219 -30.97 -7.15 -11.65
N SER A 220 -32.31 -7.26 -11.77
CA SER A 220 -33.19 -7.91 -10.79
C SER A 220 -33.71 -9.27 -11.25
N ASN A 221 -33.06 -9.89 -12.22
CA ASN A 221 -33.45 -11.23 -12.72
C ASN A 221 -33.13 -12.31 -11.68
N ASP A 222 -33.77 -13.48 -11.83
CA ASP A 222 -33.50 -14.67 -11.06
C ASP A 222 -32.07 -15.19 -11.33
N PHE A 223 -31.44 -15.72 -10.29
CA PHE A 223 -30.18 -16.47 -10.41
C PHE A 223 -30.13 -17.59 -9.38
N TYR A 224 -29.10 -18.44 -9.47
CA TYR A 224 -28.93 -19.63 -8.64
C TYR A 224 -27.54 -19.57 -8.03
N VAL A 225 -27.44 -20.06 -6.78
CA VAL A 225 -26.18 -20.23 -6.06
C VAL A 225 -26.11 -21.63 -5.49
N ASP A 226 -24.91 -22.21 -5.47
CA ASP A 226 -24.72 -23.56 -5.01
C ASP A 226 -23.30 -23.80 -4.49
N ASN A 227 -23.12 -24.82 -3.64
CA ASN A 227 -21.84 -25.30 -3.13
C ASN A 227 -20.96 -24.16 -2.58
N ILE A 228 -21.54 -23.34 -1.70
CA ILE A 228 -20.84 -22.22 -1.05
C ILE A 228 -19.90 -22.77 0.02
N SER A 229 -18.61 -22.56 -0.13
CA SER A 229 -17.64 -22.97 0.88
C SER A 229 -16.62 -21.88 1.20
N ILE A 230 -16.22 -21.81 2.47
CA ILE A 230 -15.14 -20.98 2.97
C ILE A 230 -14.12 -21.91 3.62
N THR A 231 -12.87 -21.85 3.19
CA THR A 231 -11.78 -22.68 3.71
C THR A 231 -10.66 -21.75 4.17
N GLU A 232 -10.20 -21.91 5.40
CA GLU A 232 -9.03 -21.19 5.88
C GLU A 232 -7.81 -21.59 5.06
N LYS A 233 -7.05 -20.60 4.62
CA LYS A 233 -5.86 -20.80 3.81
C LYS A 233 -4.63 -20.50 4.64
N HIS A 234 -3.89 -21.53 4.96
CA HIS A 234 -2.58 -21.42 5.58
C HIS A 234 -1.47 -21.33 4.54
N LEU A 235 -0.40 -20.64 4.85
CA LEU A 235 0.79 -20.58 4.04
C LEU A 235 1.65 -21.83 4.26
N ASP A 236 2.30 -22.31 3.22
CA ASP A 236 3.39 -23.30 3.37
C ASP A 236 4.64 -22.58 3.91
N MET A 237 4.70 -22.41 5.23
CA MET A 237 5.75 -21.65 5.88
C MET A 237 7.14 -22.27 5.70
N GLU A 238 7.25 -23.57 5.45
CA GLU A 238 8.53 -24.21 5.10
C GLU A 238 9.00 -23.71 3.73
N ALA A 239 8.13 -23.69 2.72
CA ALA A 239 8.44 -23.19 1.40
C ALA A 239 8.67 -21.66 1.39
N VAL A 240 7.84 -20.89 2.11
CA VAL A 240 7.95 -19.43 2.22
C VAL A 240 9.28 -19.01 2.81
N LEU A 241 9.69 -19.64 3.93
CA LEU A 241 10.93 -19.28 4.63
C LEU A 241 12.19 -19.96 4.05
N ALA A 242 12.05 -20.88 3.10
CA ALA A 242 13.19 -21.46 2.38
C ALA A 242 13.85 -20.46 1.41
N ALA A 243 13.14 -19.39 1.01
CA ALA A 243 13.70 -18.35 0.17
C ALA A 243 14.81 -17.58 0.90
N PRO A 244 15.89 -17.13 0.23
CA PRO A 244 16.89 -16.27 0.84
C PRO A 244 16.28 -14.97 1.37
N SER A 245 16.74 -14.48 2.51
CA SER A 245 16.25 -13.21 3.06
C SER A 245 16.64 -12.02 2.20
N LEU A 246 15.65 -11.24 1.75
CA LEU A 246 15.88 -10.05 0.93
C LEU A 246 16.65 -8.97 1.72
N LYS A 247 16.27 -8.72 2.98
CA LYS A 247 16.94 -7.74 3.84
C LYS A 247 18.41 -8.10 4.12
N GLU A 248 18.71 -9.40 4.28
CA GLU A 248 20.08 -9.84 4.49
C GLU A 248 20.91 -9.72 3.22
N ALA A 249 20.35 -10.01 2.05
CA ALA A 249 21.04 -9.87 0.77
C ALA A 249 21.47 -8.40 0.51
N TYR A 250 20.70 -7.43 0.97
CA TYR A 250 20.99 -6.01 0.82
C TYR A 250 21.51 -5.32 2.09
N ALA A 251 21.80 -6.05 3.16
CA ALA A 251 22.18 -5.50 4.48
C ALA A 251 23.37 -4.52 4.45
N ASN A 252 24.30 -4.70 3.51
CA ASN A 252 25.45 -3.81 3.34
C ASN A 252 25.14 -2.58 2.44
N ARG A 253 23.92 -2.41 2.00
CA ARG A 253 23.49 -1.31 1.10
C ARG A 253 22.47 -0.40 1.79
N PHE A 254 21.32 -0.93 2.10
CA PHE A 254 20.21 -0.24 2.74
C PHE A 254 19.22 -1.25 3.34
N PRO A 255 18.41 -0.83 4.32
CA PRO A 255 17.26 -1.59 4.77
C PRO A 255 16.25 -1.84 3.65
N MET A 256 15.60 -3.00 3.69
CA MET A 256 14.49 -3.33 2.80
C MET A 256 13.18 -3.19 3.54
N GLY A 257 12.22 -2.54 2.91
CA GLY A 257 10.90 -2.27 3.46
C GLY A 257 9.76 -2.79 2.58
N CYS A 258 8.58 -2.87 3.16
CA CYS A 258 7.34 -3.16 2.46
C CYS A 258 6.18 -2.31 2.97
N ALA A 259 5.20 -2.05 2.09
CA ALA A 259 3.93 -1.51 2.50
C ALA A 259 3.09 -2.61 3.17
N VAL A 260 2.42 -2.25 4.26
CA VAL A 260 1.59 -3.16 5.06
C VAL A 260 0.32 -2.47 5.51
N TYR A 261 -0.64 -3.28 5.93
CA TYR A 261 -1.74 -2.87 6.80
C TYR A 261 -1.54 -3.46 8.19
N SER A 262 -2.13 -2.89 9.21
CA SER A 262 -2.00 -3.38 10.59
C SER A 262 -2.36 -4.86 10.73
N TYR A 263 -3.36 -5.33 9.99
CA TYR A 263 -3.78 -6.73 9.98
C TYR A 263 -2.71 -7.70 9.45
N ASN A 264 -1.80 -7.25 8.58
CA ASN A 264 -0.68 -8.08 8.12
C ASN A 264 0.26 -8.43 9.28
N LEU A 265 0.46 -7.50 10.21
CA LEU A 265 1.30 -7.70 11.39
C LEU A 265 0.59 -8.51 12.49
N GLN A 266 -0.73 -8.59 12.47
CA GLN A 266 -1.53 -9.40 13.39
C GLN A 266 -1.63 -10.87 12.95
N ASN A 267 -1.42 -11.17 11.67
CA ASN A 267 -1.38 -12.55 11.17
C ASN A 267 0.03 -13.15 11.36
N PRO A 268 0.20 -14.20 12.17
CA PRO A 268 1.52 -14.72 12.51
C PRO A 268 2.30 -15.33 11.32
N GLU A 269 1.62 -15.85 10.30
CA GLU A 269 2.25 -16.39 9.10
C GLU A 269 2.79 -15.25 8.22
N ILE A 270 1.95 -14.22 7.97
CA ILE A 270 2.34 -13.03 7.21
C ILE A 270 3.43 -12.24 7.95
N LEU A 271 3.30 -12.07 9.25
CA LEU A 271 4.33 -11.42 10.07
C LEU A 271 5.68 -12.15 9.98
N SER A 272 5.66 -13.49 10.03
CA SER A 272 6.89 -14.29 9.88
C SER A 272 7.55 -14.06 8.52
N PHE A 273 6.77 -13.98 7.44
CA PHE A 273 7.24 -13.62 6.12
C PHE A 273 7.83 -12.19 6.09
N ILE A 274 7.12 -11.19 6.65
CA ILE A 274 7.60 -9.81 6.72
C ILE A 274 8.94 -9.76 7.46
N LYS A 275 9.03 -10.37 8.64
CA LYS A 275 10.27 -10.41 9.45
C LYS A 275 11.40 -11.16 8.76
N HIS A 276 11.12 -12.07 7.85
CA HIS A 276 12.14 -12.78 7.07
C HIS A 276 12.76 -11.89 5.99
N HIS A 277 11.95 -11.09 5.28
CA HIS A 277 12.41 -10.34 4.12
C HIS A 277 12.66 -8.85 4.36
N TYR A 278 12.03 -8.24 5.38
CA TYR A 278 12.01 -6.80 5.58
C TYR A 278 12.41 -6.42 7.01
N SER A 279 12.87 -5.19 7.17
CA SER A 279 13.21 -4.58 8.47
C SER A 279 12.49 -3.26 8.71
N THR A 280 11.89 -2.69 7.65
CA THR A 280 11.10 -1.47 7.74
C THR A 280 9.73 -1.69 7.12
N VAL A 281 8.73 -0.96 7.63
CA VAL A 281 7.36 -1.01 7.10
C VAL A 281 6.82 0.40 6.90
N THR A 282 5.90 0.53 5.94
CA THR A 282 5.07 1.72 5.76
C THR A 282 3.62 1.28 5.82
N PHE A 283 2.83 1.82 6.74
CA PHE A 283 1.39 1.56 6.76
C PHE A 283 0.74 2.25 5.57
N ALA A 284 0.14 1.46 4.69
CA ALA A 284 -0.30 1.92 3.37
C ALA A 284 -1.48 2.90 3.43
N ASP A 285 -2.26 2.86 4.50
CA ASP A 285 -3.47 3.68 4.64
C ASP A 285 -3.66 4.28 6.04
N GLU A 286 -3.45 3.53 7.12
CA GLU A 286 -3.88 3.88 8.47
C GLU A 286 -3.28 5.20 8.98
N LEU A 287 -2.00 5.49 8.67
CA LEU A 287 -1.29 6.69 9.15
C LEU A 287 -1.46 7.91 8.24
N LYS A 288 -2.54 7.98 7.46
CA LYS A 288 -2.88 9.13 6.62
C LYS A 288 -3.84 10.09 7.33
N PRO A 289 -3.89 11.38 6.93
CA PRO A 289 -4.69 12.39 7.62
C PRO A 289 -6.17 12.04 7.78
N GLU A 290 -6.75 11.29 6.84
CA GLU A 290 -8.14 10.86 6.86
C GLU A 290 -8.45 10.01 8.10
N ASN A 291 -7.53 9.15 8.52
CA ASN A 291 -7.67 8.27 9.66
C ASN A 291 -7.12 8.90 10.96
N LEU A 292 -6.16 9.82 10.83
CA LEU A 292 -5.53 10.48 11.97
C LEU A 292 -6.30 11.69 12.51
N LEU A 293 -7.15 12.34 11.71
CA LEU A 293 -7.94 13.49 12.12
C LEU A 293 -9.29 13.04 12.69
N ASN A 294 -9.57 13.42 13.94
CA ASN A 294 -10.83 13.11 14.62
C ASN A 294 -11.81 14.28 14.47
N GLU A 295 -12.81 14.14 13.59
CA GLU A 295 -13.77 15.21 13.27
C GLU A 295 -14.61 15.61 14.48
N GLU A 296 -15.15 14.63 15.22
CA GLU A 296 -16.03 14.88 16.36
C GLU A 296 -15.29 15.60 17.49
N ALA A 297 -14.14 15.07 17.88
CA ALA A 297 -13.30 15.70 18.91
C ALA A 297 -12.80 17.09 18.48
N THR A 298 -12.46 17.26 17.19
CA THR A 298 -12.04 18.56 16.64
C THR A 298 -13.16 19.60 16.73
N LYS A 299 -14.41 19.23 16.39
CA LYS A 299 -15.56 20.13 16.51
C LYS A 299 -15.91 20.48 17.96
N ALA A 300 -15.58 19.61 18.90
CA ALA A 300 -15.78 19.81 20.33
C ALA A 300 -14.60 20.51 21.02
N SER A 301 -13.48 20.72 20.34
CA SER A 301 -12.28 21.32 20.91
C SER A 301 -12.51 22.78 21.34
N GLU A 302 -12.12 23.10 22.56
CA GLU A 302 -12.30 24.45 23.14
C GLU A 302 -11.37 25.49 22.50
N ASP A 303 -10.19 25.09 22.04
CA ASP A 303 -9.21 25.98 21.37
C ASP A 303 -9.44 26.10 19.86
N GLY A 304 -10.38 25.34 19.31
CA GLY A 304 -10.71 25.32 17.89
C GLY A 304 -9.60 24.71 17.01
N MET A 305 -8.69 23.94 17.60
CA MET A 305 -7.62 23.24 16.87
C MET A 305 -7.99 21.79 16.55
N PRO A 306 -7.36 21.19 15.52
CA PRO A 306 -7.58 19.78 15.21
C PRO A 306 -7.17 18.87 16.36
N VAL A 307 -7.94 17.80 16.55
CA VAL A 307 -7.63 16.71 17.49
C VAL A 307 -7.31 15.47 16.69
N ILE A 308 -6.26 14.75 17.10
CA ILE A 308 -5.84 13.51 16.43
C ILE A 308 -6.49 12.28 17.03
N ASN A 309 -6.57 11.22 16.23
CA ASN A 309 -6.98 9.88 16.66
C ASN A 309 -5.73 9.09 17.08
N THR A 310 -5.47 9.03 18.36
CA THR A 310 -4.30 8.34 18.90
C THR A 310 -4.39 6.83 18.81
N ASP A 311 -5.60 6.26 18.82
CA ASP A 311 -5.82 4.81 18.79
C ASP A 311 -5.25 4.18 17.50
N VAL A 312 -5.33 4.92 16.38
CA VAL A 312 -4.74 4.47 15.11
C VAL A 312 -3.22 4.46 15.18
N ILE A 313 -2.62 5.48 15.79
CA ILE A 313 -1.16 5.54 15.99
C ILE A 313 -0.71 4.41 16.90
N ASP A 314 -1.41 4.22 18.01
CA ASP A 314 -1.12 3.16 18.99
C ASP A 314 -1.20 1.77 18.35
N LYS A 315 -2.26 1.49 17.59
CA LYS A 315 -2.41 0.23 16.87
C LYS A 315 -1.23 -0.05 15.92
N CYS A 316 -0.86 0.91 15.11
CA CYS A 316 0.21 0.74 14.12
C CYS A 316 1.60 0.65 14.77
N LEU A 317 1.92 1.57 15.67
CA LEU A 317 3.28 1.66 16.21
C LEU A 317 3.56 0.62 17.29
N SER A 318 2.56 0.18 18.08
CA SER A 318 2.74 -0.95 19.01
C SER A 318 3.05 -2.24 18.26
N LEU A 319 2.29 -2.55 17.21
CA LEU A 319 2.54 -3.73 16.37
C LEU A 319 3.94 -3.73 15.75
N ALA A 320 4.39 -2.57 15.28
CA ALA A 320 5.74 -2.45 14.73
C ALA A 320 6.82 -2.61 15.83
N GLN A 321 6.64 -1.95 16.99
CA GLN A 321 7.57 -2.01 18.12
C GLN A 321 7.71 -3.43 18.68
N GLU A 322 6.61 -4.13 18.92
CA GLU A 322 6.56 -5.50 19.41
C GLU A 322 7.28 -6.49 18.49
N ASN A 323 7.41 -6.13 17.22
CA ASN A 323 7.99 -6.99 16.19
C ASN A 323 9.36 -6.53 15.68
N ASP A 324 10.01 -5.57 16.34
CA ASP A 324 11.32 -5.01 15.96
C ASP A 324 11.34 -4.47 14.52
N LEU A 325 10.25 -3.85 14.07
CA LEU A 325 10.12 -3.22 12.76
C LEU A 325 10.20 -1.70 12.91
N SER A 326 10.98 -1.05 12.05
CA SER A 326 11.02 0.41 11.99
C SER A 326 9.98 0.94 11.00
N VAL A 327 9.35 2.06 11.34
CA VAL A 327 8.24 2.63 10.57
C VAL A 327 8.67 3.85 9.78
N ARG A 328 8.33 3.89 8.48
CA ARG A 328 8.19 5.12 7.71
C ARG A 328 6.78 5.62 7.90
N PHE A 329 6.60 6.75 8.57
CA PHE A 329 5.30 7.34 8.85
C PHE A 329 4.79 8.07 7.61
N HIS A 330 3.78 7.53 6.97
CA HIS A 330 3.22 8.03 5.72
C HIS A 330 1.73 8.32 5.88
N THR A 331 1.27 9.56 5.84
CA THR A 331 1.95 10.83 5.62
C THR A 331 1.24 11.94 6.41
N LEU A 332 1.92 13.06 6.74
CA LEU A 332 1.30 14.10 7.57
C LEU A 332 0.47 15.10 6.76
N VAL A 333 0.99 15.64 5.66
CA VAL A 333 0.33 16.68 4.85
C VAL A 333 0.21 16.22 3.41
N TRP A 334 -1.02 15.93 2.97
CA TRP A 334 -1.30 15.45 1.64
C TRP A 334 -2.64 16.01 1.11
N TYR A 335 -2.73 16.32 -0.17
CA TYR A 335 -3.94 16.85 -0.81
C TYR A 335 -5.03 15.79 -0.98
N SER A 336 -4.64 14.53 -1.08
CA SER A 336 -5.51 13.35 -1.10
C SER A 336 -5.64 12.78 0.31
N GLN A 337 -6.66 12.00 0.57
CA GLN A 337 -6.93 11.38 1.88
C GLN A 337 -6.71 12.33 3.09
N THR A 338 -7.07 13.62 2.88
CA THR A 338 -7.27 14.61 3.94
C THR A 338 -8.72 15.07 3.83
N PRO A 339 -9.51 14.97 4.90
CA PRO A 339 -10.94 15.22 4.85
C PRO A 339 -11.25 16.69 4.55
N ASP A 340 -12.27 16.94 3.72
CA ASP A 340 -12.64 18.28 3.27
C ASP A 340 -13.00 19.21 4.42
N TRP A 341 -13.61 18.68 5.50
CA TRP A 341 -13.99 19.47 6.67
C TRP A 341 -12.78 20.14 7.36
N TYR A 342 -11.59 19.53 7.29
CA TYR A 342 -10.36 20.08 7.87
C TYR A 342 -9.98 21.45 7.30
N PHE A 343 -10.38 21.77 6.07
CA PHE A 343 -10.09 23.01 5.38
C PHE A 343 -11.17 24.07 5.56
N CYS A 344 -12.30 23.72 6.20
CA CYS A 344 -13.49 24.55 6.23
C CYS A 344 -13.64 25.32 7.56
N LYS A 345 -14.27 26.49 7.51
CA LYS A 345 -14.69 27.22 8.72
C LYS A 345 -15.63 26.35 9.54
N ASN A 346 -15.47 26.38 10.85
CA ASN A 346 -16.24 25.55 11.80
C ASN A 346 -16.21 24.05 11.47
N TYR A 347 -15.17 23.59 10.74
CA TYR A 347 -14.98 22.19 10.36
C TYR A 347 -16.20 21.55 9.67
N THR A 348 -16.91 22.33 8.88
CA THR A 348 -18.09 21.86 8.15
C THR A 348 -18.08 22.43 6.73
N PRO A 349 -18.02 21.59 5.67
CA PRO A 349 -18.03 22.05 4.29
C PRO A 349 -19.36 22.70 3.91
N GLU A 350 -19.30 23.86 3.24
CA GLU A 350 -20.43 24.51 2.58
C GLU A 350 -20.15 24.56 1.08
N TYR A 351 -21.10 24.07 0.28
CA TYR A 351 -20.96 23.96 -1.16
C TYR A 351 -21.80 25.02 -1.90
N ASP A 352 -21.38 25.38 -3.10
CA ASP A 352 -22.06 26.41 -3.95
C ASP A 352 -23.39 25.95 -4.55
N GLY A 353 -23.81 24.72 -4.29
CA GLY A 353 -25.04 24.12 -4.81
C GLY A 353 -24.91 23.45 -6.18
N THR A 354 -23.73 23.45 -6.80
CA THR A 354 -23.48 22.77 -8.09
C THR A 354 -22.94 21.33 -7.92
N GLY A 355 -22.69 20.91 -6.68
CA GLY A 355 -22.24 19.57 -6.32
C GLY A 355 -21.38 19.58 -5.05
N THR A 356 -20.87 18.41 -4.68
CA THR A 356 -20.04 18.22 -3.47
C THR A 356 -18.54 18.11 -3.77
N ALA A 357 -18.10 18.46 -4.99
CA ALA A 357 -16.68 18.45 -5.33
C ALA A 357 -15.88 19.48 -4.52
N LYS A 358 -14.62 19.20 -4.22
CA LYS A 358 -13.70 20.11 -3.48
C LYS A 358 -13.70 21.54 -4.01
N LYS A 359 -13.70 21.71 -5.33
CA LYS A 359 -13.73 23.04 -5.99
C LYS A 359 -14.99 23.87 -5.71
N ASN A 360 -16.06 23.24 -5.23
CA ASN A 360 -17.34 23.89 -4.96
C ASN A 360 -17.50 24.32 -3.49
N ILE A 361 -16.49 24.10 -2.66
CA ILE A 361 -16.47 24.54 -1.25
C ILE A 361 -16.29 26.06 -1.19
N THR A 362 -17.20 26.75 -0.48
CA THR A 362 -17.27 28.22 -0.44
C THR A 362 -16.73 28.82 0.85
N ASN A 363 -16.57 28.01 1.91
CA ASN A 363 -16.23 28.49 3.24
C ASN A 363 -14.85 28.02 3.73
N LEU A 364 -13.87 27.95 2.83
CA LEU A 364 -12.50 27.65 3.19
C LEU A 364 -11.96 28.66 4.22
N VAL A 365 -11.08 28.21 5.11
CA VAL A 365 -10.35 29.08 6.03
C VAL A 365 -9.29 29.90 5.29
N ASP A 366 -8.80 30.96 5.92
CA ASP A 366 -7.67 31.73 5.43
C ASP A 366 -6.32 31.01 5.68
N LYS A 367 -5.25 31.54 5.08
CA LYS A 367 -3.90 30.99 5.17
C LYS A 367 -3.40 30.90 6.61
N GLU A 368 -3.66 31.91 7.42
CA GLU A 368 -3.20 31.98 8.81
C GLU A 368 -3.85 30.89 9.66
N THR A 369 -5.15 30.74 9.54
CA THR A 369 -5.91 29.67 10.20
C THR A 369 -5.45 28.29 9.72
N MET A 370 -5.20 28.10 8.41
CA MET A 370 -4.73 26.83 7.90
C MET A 370 -3.34 26.47 8.40
N LEU A 371 -2.43 27.44 8.47
CA LEU A 371 -1.10 27.21 9.05
C LEU A 371 -1.17 26.82 10.52
N ALA A 372 -2.02 27.49 11.32
CA ALA A 372 -2.22 27.12 12.72
C ALA A 372 -2.75 25.69 12.88
N ARG A 373 -3.68 25.28 12.00
CA ARG A 373 -4.19 23.88 11.99
C ARG A 373 -3.11 22.87 11.62
N ILE A 374 -2.29 23.17 10.61
CA ILE A 374 -1.16 22.31 10.21
C ILE A 374 -0.15 22.21 11.36
N GLU A 375 0.18 23.34 12.01
CA GLU A 375 1.09 23.35 13.14
C GLU A 375 0.61 22.45 14.27
N SER A 376 -0.64 22.65 14.71
CA SER A 376 -1.25 21.85 15.77
C SER A 376 -1.25 20.36 15.43
N TYR A 377 -1.73 19.99 14.23
CA TYR A 377 -1.82 18.61 13.79
C TYR A 377 -0.45 17.93 13.70
N VAL A 378 0.51 18.54 12.99
CA VAL A 378 1.85 17.95 12.78
C VAL A 378 2.57 17.76 14.11
N LYS A 379 2.49 18.78 14.99
CA LYS A 379 3.13 18.69 16.32
C LYS A 379 2.48 17.66 17.22
N GLN A 380 1.15 17.54 17.20
CA GLN A 380 0.46 16.49 17.96
C GLN A 380 0.91 15.09 17.52
N VAL A 381 0.88 14.80 16.21
CA VAL A 381 1.23 13.47 15.68
C VAL A 381 2.67 13.10 16.03
N ILE A 382 3.64 13.95 15.71
CA ILE A 382 5.06 13.65 15.97
C ILE A 382 5.32 13.55 17.47
N THR A 383 4.81 14.49 18.27
CA THR A 383 5.02 14.45 19.74
C THR A 383 4.42 13.19 20.33
N TYR A 384 3.22 12.81 19.92
CA TYR A 384 2.57 11.60 20.42
C TYR A 384 3.36 10.34 20.05
N ALA A 385 3.69 10.18 18.77
CA ALA A 385 4.44 9.02 18.27
C ALA A 385 5.80 8.87 18.96
N GLU A 386 6.58 9.95 19.05
CA GLU A 386 7.93 9.90 19.63
C GLU A 386 7.93 9.79 21.16
N THR A 387 6.87 10.24 21.84
CA THR A 387 6.74 10.10 23.29
C THR A 387 6.37 8.67 23.68
N ASN A 388 5.42 8.06 22.97
CA ASN A 388 4.89 6.75 23.34
C ASN A 388 5.67 5.60 22.68
N TYR A 389 6.24 5.85 21.50
CA TYR A 389 6.98 4.82 20.68
C TYR A 389 8.35 5.35 20.26
N PRO A 390 9.22 5.74 21.19
CA PRO A 390 10.50 6.40 20.87
C PRO A 390 11.39 5.50 20.01
N GLY A 391 11.80 6.03 18.83
CA GLY A 391 12.70 5.35 17.91
C GLY A 391 12.06 4.28 17.04
N VAL A 392 10.75 4.06 17.09
CA VAL A 392 10.02 3.19 16.16
C VAL A 392 9.92 3.85 14.79
N VAL A 393 9.60 5.14 14.75
CA VAL A 393 9.56 5.89 13.51
C VAL A 393 10.97 6.36 13.13
N TYR A 394 11.48 5.91 11.98
CA TYR A 394 12.80 6.33 11.48
C TYR A 394 12.72 7.47 10.46
N ALA A 395 11.56 7.65 9.84
CA ALA A 395 11.31 8.70 8.85
C ALA A 395 9.83 9.11 8.82
N TYR A 396 9.57 10.41 8.65
CA TYR A 396 8.24 10.97 8.39
C TYR A 396 8.16 11.51 6.97
N ASP A 397 7.13 11.15 6.23
CA ASP A 397 6.68 11.88 5.04
C ASP A 397 5.89 13.11 5.50
N VAL A 398 6.61 14.21 5.71
CA VAL A 398 6.00 15.44 6.25
C VAL A 398 5.03 16.04 5.26
N VAL A 399 5.41 16.05 3.98
CA VAL A 399 4.59 16.57 2.88
C VAL A 399 4.65 15.60 1.71
N ASN A 400 3.48 15.29 1.13
CA ASN A 400 3.31 14.35 0.04
C ASN A 400 2.69 15.00 -1.20
N GLU A 401 3.28 14.76 -2.39
CA GLU A 401 2.70 15.00 -3.73
C GLU A 401 2.17 16.41 -4.01
N VAL A 402 2.93 17.44 -3.72
CA VAL A 402 2.47 18.82 -3.94
C VAL A 402 2.60 19.29 -5.39
N ILE A 403 3.36 18.57 -6.22
CA ILE A 403 3.61 18.97 -7.61
C ILE A 403 2.50 18.43 -8.52
N ASP A 404 1.92 19.32 -9.32
CA ASP A 404 1.02 18.93 -10.41
C ASP A 404 1.81 18.23 -11.52
N SER A 405 1.38 17.02 -11.87
CA SER A 405 2.05 16.18 -12.87
C SER A 405 2.10 16.82 -14.27
N ASN A 406 1.14 17.67 -14.61
CA ASN A 406 1.03 18.28 -15.93
C ASN A 406 1.78 19.62 -16.05
N GLY A 407 1.96 20.34 -14.95
CA GLY A 407 2.40 21.73 -14.97
C GLY A 407 3.79 22.03 -14.41
N CYS A 408 4.46 21.08 -13.77
CA CYS A 408 5.71 21.33 -13.01
C CYS A 408 5.57 22.49 -12.01
N LYS A 409 4.40 22.63 -11.40
CA LYS A 409 3.98 23.65 -10.45
C LYS A 409 3.27 23.03 -9.28
N LEU A 410 3.00 23.82 -8.26
CA LEU A 410 2.13 23.40 -7.15
C LEU A 410 0.71 23.10 -7.66
N ARG A 411 0.05 22.14 -7.03
CA ARG A 411 -1.35 21.82 -7.28
C ARG A 411 -2.23 23.03 -6.99
N THR A 412 -3.28 23.22 -7.79
CA THR A 412 -4.23 24.32 -7.66
C THR A 412 -5.56 23.84 -7.08
N VAL A 413 -6.54 24.74 -6.94
CA VAL A 413 -7.91 24.43 -6.48
C VAL A 413 -8.59 23.30 -7.26
N SER A 414 -8.18 23.05 -8.49
CA SER A 414 -8.74 21.95 -9.29
C SER A 414 -8.45 20.56 -8.72
N SER A 415 -7.37 20.42 -7.95
CA SER A 415 -6.91 19.13 -7.41
C SER A 415 -6.54 19.15 -5.93
N SER A 416 -6.44 20.33 -5.28
CA SER A 416 -5.96 20.45 -3.90
C SER A 416 -6.63 21.60 -3.16
N LEU A 417 -7.14 21.33 -1.96
CA LEU A 417 -7.65 22.40 -1.08
C LEU A 417 -6.51 23.23 -0.48
N TYR A 418 -5.31 22.68 -0.30
CA TYR A 418 -4.13 23.52 -0.04
C TYR A 418 -3.88 24.50 -1.17
N GLY A 419 -3.97 24.05 -2.44
CA GLY A 419 -3.83 24.94 -3.60
C GLY A 419 -4.97 25.93 -3.79
N ALA A 420 -6.12 25.70 -3.15
CA ALA A 420 -7.20 26.69 -3.08
C ALA A 420 -6.93 27.80 -2.07
N ILE A 421 -6.27 27.49 -0.96
CA ILE A 421 -5.92 28.43 0.13
C ILE A 421 -4.60 29.15 -0.17
N PHE A 422 -3.59 28.42 -0.62
CA PHE A 422 -2.24 28.92 -0.95
C PHE A 422 -2.10 29.08 -2.46
N THR A 423 -2.68 30.17 -2.98
CA THR A 423 -2.69 30.47 -4.43
C THR A 423 -1.37 31.06 -4.92
N ASP A 424 -1.22 31.21 -6.23
CA ASP A 424 -0.12 31.93 -6.89
C ASP A 424 1.28 31.34 -6.64
N ASP A 425 1.40 30.01 -6.68
CA ASP A 425 2.66 29.28 -6.41
C ASP A 425 3.19 29.49 -4.98
N ASP A 426 2.32 29.82 -4.02
CA ASP A 426 2.68 30.01 -2.63
C ASP A 426 3.01 28.68 -1.94
N ASN A 427 4.30 28.43 -1.67
CA ASN A 427 4.78 27.22 -0.99
C ASN A 427 4.86 27.34 0.54
N THR A 428 4.26 28.37 1.13
CA THR A 428 4.37 28.65 2.57
C THR A 428 3.94 27.46 3.43
N TYR A 429 2.83 26.79 3.06
CA TYR A 429 2.37 25.63 3.83
C TYR A 429 3.37 24.48 3.81
N ILE A 430 4.11 24.29 2.71
CA ILE A 430 5.14 23.25 2.58
C ILE A 430 6.30 23.58 3.53
N THR A 431 6.86 24.79 3.40
CA THR A 431 7.99 25.25 4.21
C THR A 431 7.65 25.22 5.71
N LYS A 432 6.44 25.66 6.07
CA LYS A 432 5.97 25.66 7.46
C LYS A 432 5.70 24.26 8.01
N SER A 433 5.17 23.35 7.22
CA SER A 433 5.01 21.95 7.64
C SER A 433 6.33 21.31 8.05
N PHE A 434 7.40 21.55 7.28
CA PHE A 434 8.74 21.07 7.63
C PHE A 434 9.32 21.78 8.86
N GLU A 435 9.06 23.09 9.03
CA GLU A 435 9.46 23.83 10.22
C GLU A 435 8.79 23.24 11.48
N TYR A 436 7.48 23.06 11.47
CA TYR A 436 6.71 22.49 12.58
C TYR A 436 7.12 21.05 12.90
N ALA A 437 7.35 20.23 11.87
CA ALA A 437 7.83 18.87 12.05
C ALA A 437 9.23 18.83 12.69
N ARG A 438 10.15 19.70 12.22
CA ARG A 438 11.50 19.80 12.79
C ARG A 438 11.51 20.32 14.24
N GLU A 439 10.61 21.21 14.57
CA GLU A 439 10.43 21.68 15.94
C GLU A 439 9.94 20.56 16.86
N ALA A 440 8.94 19.80 16.43
CA ALA A 440 8.39 18.67 17.18
C ALA A 440 9.43 17.53 17.34
N GLU A 441 10.13 17.17 16.28
CA GLU A 441 11.19 16.16 16.29
C GLU A 441 12.30 16.53 17.31
N LYS A 442 12.76 17.78 17.30
CA LYS A 442 13.75 18.27 18.26
C LYS A 442 13.23 18.31 19.69
N ALA A 443 11.97 18.73 19.88
CA ALA A 443 11.35 18.79 21.20
C ALA A 443 11.20 17.40 21.83
N ALA A 444 10.88 16.39 21.01
CA ALA A 444 10.81 15.00 21.41
C ALA A 444 12.18 14.31 21.52
N ASN A 445 13.28 15.00 21.18
CA ASN A 445 14.62 14.42 21.08
C ASN A 445 14.67 13.17 20.18
N SER A 446 13.90 13.19 19.10
CA SER A 446 13.86 12.13 18.09
C SER A 446 15.08 12.18 17.17
N SER A 447 15.35 11.07 16.50
CA SER A 447 16.33 10.96 15.40
C SER A 447 15.68 10.67 14.06
N ALA A 448 14.36 10.69 14.01
CA ALA A 448 13.59 10.45 12.80
C ALA A 448 13.88 11.52 11.75
N LYS A 449 13.99 11.10 10.50
CA LYS A 449 14.29 12.00 9.39
C LYS A 449 13.01 12.53 8.75
N LEU A 450 13.09 13.75 8.21
CA LEU A 450 11.96 14.44 7.61
C LEU A 450 12.08 14.45 6.09
N PHE A 451 11.10 13.85 5.41
CA PHE A 451 11.10 13.65 3.96
C PHE A 451 9.94 14.38 3.29
N TYR A 452 10.19 14.79 2.07
CA TYR A 452 9.16 15.02 1.06
C TYR A 452 9.01 13.76 0.20
N ASN A 453 7.80 13.31 -0.09
CA ASN A 453 7.54 12.10 -0.88
C ASN A 453 6.69 12.40 -2.12
N ASP A 454 7.08 11.87 -3.31
CA ASP A 454 6.36 12.17 -4.56
C ASP A 454 6.67 11.13 -5.65
N PHE A 455 5.69 10.92 -6.55
CA PHE A 455 5.84 10.09 -7.74
C PHE A 455 6.48 10.83 -8.93
N VAL A 456 6.43 12.15 -8.93
CA VAL A 456 6.90 12.96 -10.08
C VAL A 456 8.42 12.97 -10.24
N GLY A 457 9.18 12.52 -9.27
CA GLY A 457 10.64 12.50 -9.31
C GLY A 457 11.23 11.70 -10.46
N LEU A 458 10.47 10.77 -11.04
CA LEU A 458 10.90 9.91 -12.16
C LEU A 458 10.27 10.28 -13.51
N ALA A 459 9.26 11.17 -13.51
CA ALA A 459 8.43 11.39 -14.69
C ALA A 459 9.08 12.33 -15.71
N SER A 460 9.68 13.44 -15.28
CA SER A 460 10.33 14.37 -16.20
C SER A 460 11.39 15.25 -15.52
N PRO A 461 12.39 15.74 -16.29
CA PRO A 461 13.36 16.69 -15.77
C PRO A 461 12.76 17.99 -15.25
N GLY A 462 11.60 18.41 -15.77
CA GLY A 462 10.88 19.61 -15.33
C GLY A 462 10.31 19.43 -13.92
N GLN A 463 9.68 18.30 -13.68
CA GLN A 463 9.07 17.95 -12.39
C GLN A 463 10.12 17.78 -11.29
N MET A 464 11.24 17.09 -11.59
CA MET A 464 12.36 16.96 -10.65
C MET A 464 12.91 18.32 -10.20
N LYS A 465 13.03 19.28 -11.13
CA LYS A 465 13.47 20.65 -10.82
C LYS A 465 12.41 21.43 -10.03
N ALA A 466 11.12 21.17 -10.28
CA ALA A 466 10.04 21.78 -9.51
C ALA A 466 10.08 21.32 -8.05
N VAL A 467 10.28 20.03 -7.79
CA VAL A 467 10.47 19.50 -6.43
C VAL A 467 11.58 20.28 -5.71
N VAL A 468 12.79 20.33 -6.29
CA VAL A 468 13.94 21.05 -5.69
C VAL A 468 13.61 22.53 -5.47
N LYS A 469 12.94 23.19 -6.43
CA LYS A 469 12.56 24.60 -6.34
C LYS A 469 11.64 24.89 -5.14
N TYR A 470 10.57 24.11 -4.99
CA TYR A 470 9.56 24.38 -3.95
C TYR A 470 9.98 23.94 -2.54
N LEU A 471 11.01 23.12 -2.45
CA LEU A 471 11.59 22.69 -1.17
C LEU A 471 12.82 23.49 -0.75
N ALA A 472 13.30 24.43 -1.59
CA ALA A 472 14.55 25.15 -1.35
C ALA A 472 14.57 25.84 0.01
N ASP A 473 13.51 26.58 0.38
CA ASP A 473 13.44 27.31 1.64
C ASP A 473 13.51 26.37 2.86
N ALA A 474 12.81 25.22 2.81
CA ALA A 474 12.86 24.20 3.87
C ALA A 474 14.26 23.55 3.95
N LYS A 475 14.91 23.36 2.81
CA LYS A 475 16.27 22.80 2.74
C LYS A 475 17.31 23.79 3.28
N ASP A 476 17.25 25.05 2.88
CA ASP A 476 18.15 26.09 3.34
C ASP A 476 18.01 26.35 4.85
N ALA A 477 16.80 26.19 5.39
CA ALA A 477 16.54 26.25 6.83
C ALA A 477 17.00 25.01 7.60
N GLY A 478 17.39 23.91 6.92
CA GLY A 478 17.78 22.65 7.53
C GLY A 478 16.62 21.85 8.13
N ASN A 479 15.40 22.09 7.65
CA ASN A 479 14.18 21.46 8.16
C ASN A 479 13.80 20.19 7.41
N ILE A 480 14.41 19.90 6.26
CA ILE A 480 14.18 18.68 5.46
C ILE A 480 15.50 17.90 5.29
N ASP A 481 15.44 16.59 5.47
CA ASP A 481 16.61 15.72 5.34
C ASP A 481 16.68 15.07 3.95
N GLY A 482 15.57 14.61 3.40
CA GLY A 482 15.58 13.82 2.19
C GLY A 482 14.33 13.89 1.34
N LEU A 483 14.40 13.13 0.23
CA LEU A 483 13.34 12.98 -0.76
C LEU A 483 12.98 11.50 -0.89
N GLY A 484 11.69 11.19 -0.75
CA GLY A 484 11.08 9.93 -1.10
C GLY A 484 10.71 9.92 -2.58
N MET A 485 11.19 8.92 -3.30
CA MET A 485 10.80 8.64 -4.68
C MET A 485 9.85 7.45 -4.64
N GLN A 486 8.55 7.67 -4.87
CA GLN A 486 7.54 6.59 -4.82
C GLN A 486 7.88 5.47 -5.80
N ALA A 487 8.34 5.81 -6.98
CA ALA A 487 8.79 4.84 -7.98
C ALA A 487 7.70 3.87 -8.48
N HIS A 488 6.44 4.31 -8.50
CA HIS A 488 5.39 3.60 -9.23
C HIS A 488 5.67 3.62 -10.73
N GLN A 489 5.86 2.45 -11.33
CA GLN A 489 6.26 2.32 -12.72
C GLN A 489 5.12 1.74 -13.56
N THR A 490 4.60 2.54 -14.50
CA THR A 490 3.54 2.11 -15.42
C THR A 490 4.06 1.38 -16.66
N ASN A 491 5.38 1.43 -16.90
CA ASN A 491 6.00 0.86 -18.10
C ASN A 491 7.15 -0.10 -17.75
N LEU A 492 6.93 -1.38 -17.95
CA LEU A 492 7.91 -2.45 -17.73
C LEU A 492 9.14 -2.37 -18.66
N GLY A 493 8.98 -1.84 -19.87
CA GLY A 493 10.07 -1.79 -20.86
C GLY A 493 11.11 -0.72 -20.59
N VAL A 494 10.74 0.26 -19.80
CA VAL A 494 11.53 1.47 -19.63
C VAL A 494 11.40 1.93 -18.19
N ALA A 495 12.08 1.30 -17.31
CA ALA A 495 12.74 2.18 -16.38
C ALA A 495 13.57 3.10 -17.25
N ASP A 496 13.12 4.34 -17.53
CA ASP A 496 13.92 5.32 -18.26
C ASP A 496 15.16 5.58 -17.40
N GLY A 497 16.17 4.74 -17.63
CA GLY A 497 17.34 4.70 -16.79
C GLY A 497 18.04 6.04 -16.70
N ASP A 498 17.85 6.89 -17.70
CA ASP A 498 18.43 8.23 -17.71
C ASP A 498 17.63 9.20 -16.84
N ASN A 499 16.29 9.10 -16.78
CA ASN A 499 15.49 9.92 -15.86
C ASN A 499 15.77 9.56 -14.40
N ILE A 500 15.83 8.27 -14.06
CA ILE A 500 16.18 7.82 -12.70
C ILE A 500 17.58 8.33 -12.31
N LYS A 501 18.58 8.14 -13.19
CA LYS A 501 19.96 8.62 -12.96
C LYS A 501 20.02 10.13 -12.78
N ASN A 502 19.28 10.88 -13.60
CA ASN A 502 19.22 12.33 -13.54
C ASN A 502 18.53 12.84 -12.27
N ALA A 503 17.43 12.18 -11.83
CA ALA A 503 16.76 12.50 -10.59
C ALA A 503 17.70 12.29 -9.39
N LEU A 504 18.28 11.11 -9.27
CA LEU A 504 19.22 10.79 -8.20
C LEU A 504 20.40 11.76 -8.15
N LYS A 505 20.97 12.10 -9.32
CA LYS A 505 22.05 13.08 -9.42
C LYS A 505 21.61 14.47 -8.98
N LEU A 506 20.44 14.93 -9.42
CA LEU A 506 19.91 16.25 -9.05
C LEU A 506 19.69 16.34 -7.55
N PHE A 507 19.08 15.32 -6.93
CA PHE A 507 18.80 15.32 -5.51
C PHE A 507 20.08 15.27 -4.67
N GLN A 508 21.05 14.44 -5.07
CA GLN A 508 22.36 14.41 -4.43
C GLN A 508 23.10 15.76 -4.54
N GLN A 509 23.06 16.43 -5.71
CA GLN A 509 23.68 17.75 -5.89
C GLN A 509 23.07 18.84 -5.00
N ASN A 510 21.82 18.68 -4.57
CA ASN A 510 21.14 19.58 -3.63
C ASN A 510 21.19 19.07 -2.18
N GLY A 511 22.01 18.05 -1.90
CA GLY A 511 22.27 17.57 -0.55
C GLY A 511 21.11 16.82 0.12
N TYR A 512 20.23 16.20 -0.68
CA TYR A 512 19.15 15.36 -0.15
C TYR A 512 19.61 13.90 0.00
N GLU A 513 19.23 13.29 1.10
CA GLU A 513 19.14 11.85 1.21
C GLU A 513 17.98 11.35 0.34
N VAL A 514 18.06 10.15 -0.22
CA VAL A 514 17.02 9.59 -1.08
C VAL A 514 16.53 8.28 -0.49
N GLN A 515 15.21 8.06 -0.49
CA GLN A 515 14.60 6.75 -0.28
C GLN A 515 13.70 6.40 -1.46
N ILE A 516 13.70 5.13 -1.84
CA ILE A 516 12.72 4.58 -2.78
C ILE A 516 11.59 4.07 -1.90
N THR A 517 10.41 4.67 -2.00
CA THR A 517 9.40 4.57 -0.96
C THR A 517 8.22 3.67 -1.29
N GLU A 518 7.95 3.43 -2.58
CA GLU A 518 6.71 2.78 -3.01
C GLU A 518 6.91 1.97 -4.31
N LEU A 519 8.03 1.26 -4.40
CA LEU A 519 8.44 0.59 -5.63
C LEU A 519 7.47 -0.50 -6.05
N ASP A 520 6.86 -0.32 -7.21
CA ASP A 520 6.10 -1.33 -7.93
C ASP A 520 6.17 -1.15 -9.46
N PHE A 521 5.78 -2.19 -10.20
CA PHE A 521 5.68 -2.18 -11.66
C PHE A 521 4.32 -2.70 -12.10
N ALA A 522 3.52 -1.90 -12.79
CA ALA A 522 2.15 -2.23 -13.21
C ALA A 522 2.12 -3.32 -14.30
N SER A 523 2.48 -4.56 -13.95
CA SER A 523 2.42 -5.73 -14.82
C SER A 523 1.01 -6.30 -14.88
N LYS A 524 0.50 -6.58 -16.08
CA LYS A 524 -0.79 -7.26 -16.33
C LYS A 524 -0.61 -8.71 -16.81
N ASP A 525 0.62 -9.13 -17.03
CA ASP A 525 0.92 -10.44 -17.60
C ASP A 525 1.59 -11.32 -16.54
N ASN A 526 0.87 -12.32 -16.05
CA ASN A 526 1.37 -13.32 -15.10
C ASN A 526 1.87 -14.60 -15.79
N SER A 527 2.01 -14.60 -17.12
CA SER A 527 2.65 -15.69 -17.85
C SER A 527 4.14 -15.80 -17.51
N GLU A 528 4.75 -16.90 -17.89
CA GLU A 528 6.21 -17.09 -17.74
C GLU A 528 7.00 -15.95 -18.39
N ALA A 529 6.62 -15.51 -19.59
CA ALA A 529 7.25 -14.40 -20.30
C ALA A 529 6.99 -13.04 -19.61
N GLY A 530 5.78 -12.84 -19.07
CA GLY A 530 5.43 -11.66 -18.28
C GLY A 530 6.28 -11.56 -17.02
N ASN A 531 6.46 -12.66 -16.31
CA ASN A 531 7.30 -12.74 -15.11
C ASN A 531 8.80 -12.52 -15.43
N GLU A 532 9.29 -12.95 -16.60
CA GLU A 532 10.66 -12.61 -17.07
C GLU A 532 10.80 -11.11 -17.33
N THR A 533 9.80 -10.50 -17.96
CA THR A 533 9.79 -9.07 -18.23
C THR A 533 9.78 -8.25 -16.94
N LEU A 534 8.96 -8.64 -15.97
CA LEU A 534 8.90 -8.03 -14.64
C LEU A 534 10.25 -8.15 -13.91
N ALA A 535 10.86 -9.32 -13.94
CA ALA A 535 12.18 -9.58 -13.33
C ALA A 535 13.25 -8.67 -13.92
N ALA A 536 13.29 -8.55 -15.25
CA ALA A 536 14.24 -7.66 -15.95
C ALA A 536 14.02 -6.18 -15.58
N ALA A 537 12.77 -5.74 -15.37
CA ALA A 537 12.44 -4.39 -14.97
C ALA A 537 12.97 -4.07 -13.56
N TYR A 538 12.67 -4.92 -12.58
CA TYR A 538 13.19 -4.79 -11.21
C TYR A 538 14.72 -4.83 -11.16
N GLN A 539 15.34 -5.80 -11.84
CA GLN A 539 16.80 -5.92 -11.89
C GLN A 539 17.45 -4.66 -12.46
N LYS A 540 16.91 -4.12 -13.57
CA LYS A 540 17.41 -2.90 -14.20
C LYS A 540 17.29 -1.69 -13.27
N PHE A 541 16.15 -1.52 -12.62
CA PHE A 541 15.91 -0.41 -11.67
C PHE A 541 16.91 -0.46 -10.51
N MET A 542 16.97 -1.60 -9.81
CA MET A 542 17.87 -1.77 -8.67
C MET A 542 19.34 -1.65 -9.05
N ASN A 543 19.74 -2.16 -10.22
CA ASN A 543 21.11 -1.99 -10.71
C ASN A 543 21.48 -0.52 -10.93
N ILE A 544 20.54 0.32 -11.40
CA ILE A 544 20.76 1.77 -11.53
C ILE A 544 21.00 2.40 -10.16
N ILE A 545 20.18 2.04 -9.15
CA ILE A 545 20.35 2.53 -7.77
C ILE A 545 21.74 2.17 -7.24
N LEU A 546 22.12 0.89 -7.31
CA LEU A 546 23.42 0.41 -6.82
C LEU A 546 24.59 1.08 -7.54
N GLN A 547 24.54 1.23 -8.88
CA GLN A 547 25.57 1.92 -9.65
C GLN A 547 25.72 3.38 -9.24
N ARG A 548 24.63 4.07 -8.90
CA ARG A 548 24.68 5.46 -8.42
C ARG A 548 25.22 5.58 -7.01
N MET A 549 24.98 4.61 -6.16
CA MET A 549 25.59 4.53 -4.82
C MET A 549 27.11 4.25 -4.91
N ASP A 550 27.54 3.43 -5.86
CA ASP A 550 28.94 3.06 -6.08
C ASP A 550 29.74 4.08 -6.91
N ASP A 551 29.11 5.15 -7.41
CA ASP A 551 29.78 6.21 -8.16
C ASP A 551 30.73 7.01 -7.26
N THR A 552 32.02 6.69 -7.33
CA THR A 552 33.04 7.34 -6.49
C THR A 552 33.18 8.84 -6.70
N SER A 553 32.69 9.38 -7.82
CA SER A 553 32.78 10.81 -8.14
C SER A 553 31.65 11.63 -7.51
N ALA A 554 30.47 11.03 -7.33
CA ALA A 554 29.29 11.65 -6.77
C ALA A 554 28.31 10.56 -6.28
N PRO A 555 28.63 9.88 -5.17
CA PRO A 555 27.77 8.82 -4.63
C PRO A 555 26.44 9.39 -4.16
N VAL A 556 25.36 8.70 -4.51
CA VAL A 556 24.01 9.03 -3.99
C VAL A 556 23.80 8.26 -2.69
N ASN A 557 23.33 8.95 -1.66
CA ASN A 557 22.91 8.30 -0.43
C ASN A 557 21.47 7.79 -0.60
N VAL A 558 21.31 6.50 -0.94
CA VAL A 558 20.01 5.81 -0.88
C VAL A 558 19.95 5.04 0.42
N SER A 559 19.05 5.40 1.31
CA SER A 559 19.01 4.90 2.69
C SER A 559 17.88 3.92 2.98
N ASN A 560 16.96 3.67 2.05
CA ASN A 560 15.93 2.64 2.14
C ASN A 560 15.34 2.33 0.76
N VAL A 561 14.84 1.11 0.58
CA VAL A 561 14.01 0.70 -0.56
C VAL A 561 12.79 -0.05 -0.04
N THR A 562 11.60 0.48 -0.30
CA THR A 562 10.31 -0.07 0.11
C THR A 562 9.50 -0.51 -1.11
N PHE A 563 9.00 -1.75 -1.11
CA PHE A 563 8.06 -2.28 -2.08
C PHE A 563 6.63 -1.97 -1.65
N TRP A 564 5.77 -1.51 -2.59
CA TRP A 564 4.41 -1.03 -2.23
C TRP A 564 3.35 -2.14 -2.24
N ASN A 565 3.74 -3.34 -1.88
CA ASN A 565 2.88 -4.51 -1.68
C ASN A 565 3.67 -5.66 -1.04
N LEU A 566 2.98 -6.64 -0.48
CA LEU A 566 3.56 -7.91 -0.04
C LEU A 566 3.49 -8.94 -1.16
N THR A 567 2.31 -9.08 -1.77
CA THR A 567 1.98 -10.07 -2.80
C THR A 567 1.14 -9.44 -3.91
N ASP A 568 0.85 -10.21 -4.94
CA ASP A 568 -0.07 -9.79 -6.01
C ASP A 568 -1.51 -9.62 -5.52
N LEU A 569 -1.89 -10.16 -4.34
CA LEU A 569 -3.21 -9.97 -3.73
C LEU A 569 -3.39 -8.56 -3.13
N ASP A 570 -2.31 -7.99 -2.59
CA ASP A 570 -2.36 -6.74 -1.82
C ASP A 570 -2.15 -5.49 -2.68
N THR A 571 -2.08 -5.65 -4.02
CA THR A 571 -1.76 -4.50 -4.88
C THR A 571 -2.90 -3.51 -5.00
N TRP A 572 -2.60 -2.24 -4.72
CA TRP A 572 -3.51 -1.11 -4.91
C TRP A 572 -3.90 -0.86 -6.38
N LEU A 573 -3.10 -1.35 -7.33
CA LEU A 573 -3.29 -1.14 -8.77
C LEU A 573 -4.63 -1.69 -9.28
N ASN A 574 -5.15 -2.75 -8.65
CA ASN A 574 -6.42 -3.38 -9.03
C ASN A 574 -7.62 -2.46 -8.76
N SER A 575 -7.60 -1.69 -7.69
CA SER A 575 -8.63 -0.70 -7.36
C SER A 575 -8.39 0.63 -8.08
N PHE A 576 -7.15 1.06 -8.18
CA PHE A 576 -6.80 2.35 -8.78
C PHE A 576 -7.15 2.43 -10.26
N TYR A 577 -6.80 1.42 -11.06
CA TYR A 577 -7.08 1.44 -12.49
C TYR A 577 -8.49 0.96 -12.87
N SER A 578 -9.39 0.70 -11.99
CA SER A 578 -10.84 0.35 -12.16
C SER A 578 -11.30 -0.06 -13.58
N ASN A 579 -10.40 -0.60 -14.42
CA ASN A 579 -10.61 -0.94 -15.83
C ASN A 579 -10.88 -2.45 -16.04
N GLY A 580 -11.08 -3.20 -14.94
CA GLY A 580 -11.31 -4.65 -14.95
C GLY A 580 -10.07 -5.49 -15.28
N SER A 581 -8.87 -4.88 -15.28
CA SER A 581 -7.60 -5.62 -15.42
C SER A 581 -7.09 -6.03 -14.05
N THR A 582 -6.49 -7.22 -13.96
CA THR A 582 -5.71 -7.66 -12.80
C THR A 582 -4.24 -7.35 -13.02
N TYR A 583 -3.58 -6.88 -11.97
CA TYR A 583 -2.15 -6.54 -11.98
C TYR A 583 -1.37 -7.50 -11.09
N TYR A 584 -0.13 -7.78 -11.46
CA TYR A 584 0.78 -8.72 -10.83
C TYR A 584 2.17 -8.09 -10.61
N PRO A 585 2.26 -7.01 -9.80
CA PRO A 585 3.48 -6.22 -9.67
C PRO A 585 4.51 -6.81 -8.72
N SER A 586 4.13 -7.75 -7.85
CA SER A 586 4.88 -8.11 -6.66
C SER A 586 6.09 -8.99 -6.94
N LEU A 587 7.01 -9.04 -5.97
CA LEU A 587 8.13 -9.99 -5.95
C LEU A 587 7.66 -11.41 -5.59
N PHE A 588 6.50 -11.54 -4.96
CA PHE A 588 5.91 -12.78 -4.45
C PHE A 588 4.52 -12.98 -5.02
N ASP A 589 4.14 -14.24 -5.21
CA ASP A 589 2.82 -14.62 -5.66
C ASP A 589 1.77 -14.58 -4.51
N GLU A 590 0.54 -14.97 -4.80
CA GLU A 590 -0.57 -15.02 -3.84
C GLU A 590 -0.39 -16.07 -2.72
N ASN A 591 0.65 -16.88 -2.77
CA ASN A 591 1.04 -17.84 -1.75
C ASN A 591 2.30 -17.42 -1.00
N TYR A 592 2.74 -16.17 -1.19
CA TYR A 592 3.99 -15.63 -0.64
C TYR A 592 5.26 -16.36 -1.15
N LEU A 593 5.17 -17.07 -2.27
CA LEU A 593 6.31 -17.76 -2.88
C LEU A 593 7.04 -16.82 -3.86
N PRO A 594 8.38 -16.93 -3.96
CA PRO A 594 9.19 -16.06 -4.78
C PRO A 594 8.85 -16.17 -6.28
N LYS A 595 8.61 -15.03 -6.93
CA LYS A 595 8.54 -14.91 -8.38
C LYS A 595 9.94 -14.70 -8.98
N LYS A 596 10.07 -14.73 -10.30
CA LYS A 596 11.34 -14.45 -11.01
C LYS A 596 11.95 -13.09 -10.64
N ALA A 597 11.11 -12.08 -10.36
CA ALA A 597 11.56 -10.76 -9.95
C ALA A 597 12.33 -10.79 -8.61
N PHE A 598 11.87 -11.56 -7.64
CA PHE A 598 12.59 -11.79 -6.40
C PHE A 598 13.96 -12.45 -6.66
N THR A 599 13.99 -13.53 -7.44
CA THR A 599 15.23 -14.25 -7.76
C THR A 599 16.24 -13.34 -8.46
N ALA A 600 15.78 -12.47 -9.38
CA ALA A 600 16.64 -11.52 -10.07
C ALA A 600 17.27 -10.49 -9.10
N LEU A 601 16.53 -10.04 -8.08
CA LEU A 601 17.08 -9.14 -7.06
C LEU A 601 18.09 -9.83 -6.14
N ILE A 602 17.85 -11.07 -5.73
CA ILE A 602 18.81 -11.84 -4.94
C ILE A 602 20.10 -12.09 -5.75
N ASN A 603 19.98 -12.45 -7.02
CA ASN A 603 21.12 -12.62 -7.91
C ASN A 603 21.93 -11.33 -8.06
N LEU A 604 21.25 -10.20 -8.23
CA LEU A 604 21.90 -8.89 -8.32
C LEU A 604 22.66 -8.53 -7.04
N ALA A 605 22.08 -8.76 -5.87
CA ALA A 605 22.73 -8.52 -4.58
C ALA A 605 24.00 -9.36 -4.41
N ASN A 606 24.00 -10.58 -4.91
CA ASN A 606 25.14 -11.51 -4.88
C ASN A 606 26.16 -11.27 -6.02
N GLY A 607 25.98 -10.23 -6.84
CA GLY A 607 26.85 -9.93 -7.97
C GLY A 607 26.71 -10.91 -9.14
N VAL A 608 25.68 -11.71 -9.16
CA VAL A 608 25.32 -12.61 -10.27
C VAL A 608 24.47 -11.82 -11.25
N VAL A 609 25.07 -11.30 -12.30
CA VAL A 609 24.33 -10.66 -13.39
C VAL A 609 24.03 -11.74 -14.43
N GLU A 610 22.80 -12.24 -14.44
CA GLU A 610 22.37 -13.06 -15.57
C GLU A 610 22.37 -12.20 -16.84
N PRO A 611 22.88 -12.71 -17.97
CA PRO A 611 22.82 -11.97 -19.22
C PRO A 611 21.37 -11.71 -19.54
N THR A 612 20.99 -10.44 -19.65
CA THR A 612 19.66 -10.02 -20.09
C THR A 612 19.32 -10.78 -21.35
N ALA A 613 18.30 -11.63 -21.31
CA ALA A 613 17.86 -12.33 -22.48
C ALA A 613 17.60 -11.30 -23.58
N THR A 614 18.39 -11.34 -24.63
CA THR A 614 18.15 -10.53 -25.82
C THR A 614 16.77 -10.93 -26.31
N PRO A 615 15.82 -9.99 -26.52
CA PRO A 615 14.52 -10.37 -27.03
C PRO A 615 14.73 -11.20 -28.29
N THR A 616 14.40 -12.47 -28.23
CA THR A 616 14.39 -13.32 -29.41
C THR A 616 13.28 -12.75 -30.29
N VAL A 617 13.67 -11.99 -31.30
CA VAL A 617 12.73 -11.56 -32.32
C VAL A 617 12.11 -12.85 -32.86
N ALA A 618 10.82 -13.04 -32.60
CA ALA A 618 10.09 -14.16 -33.15
C ALA A 618 10.40 -14.22 -34.65
N PRO A 619 10.79 -15.38 -35.21
CA PRO A 619 11.10 -15.46 -36.61
C PRO A 619 9.88 -14.93 -37.39
N THR A 620 10.10 -13.85 -38.12
CA THR A 620 9.11 -13.31 -39.03
C THR A 620 8.66 -14.45 -39.91
N ALA A 621 7.39 -14.84 -39.79
CA ALA A 621 6.83 -15.90 -40.59
C ALA A 621 7.11 -15.57 -42.06
N THR A 622 7.93 -16.38 -42.71
CA THR A 622 8.16 -16.31 -44.14
C THR A 622 6.79 -16.43 -44.82
N PRO A 623 6.39 -15.44 -45.63
CA PRO A 623 5.10 -15.54 -46.28
C PRO A 623 5.09 -16.80 -47.15
N THR A 624 4.25 -17.75 -46.79
CA THR A 624 3.94 -18.94 -47.58
C THR A 624 3.32 -18.45 -48.89
N ALA A 625 4.00 -18.70 -49.98
CA ALA A 625 3.51 -18.34 -51.31
C ALA A 625 2.11 -18.96 -51.53
N THR A 626 1.14 -18.09 -51.68
CA THR A 626 -0.22 -18.48 -52.08
C THR A 626 -0.14 -19.05 -53.49
N PRO A 627 -0.69 -20.26 -53.78
CA PRO A 627 -0.70 -20.80 -55.13
C PRO A 627 -1.52 -19.89 -56.02
N THR A 628 -0.89 -19.39 -57.07
CA THR A 628 -1.51 -18.59 -58.12
C THR A 628 -2.56 -19.43 -58.85
N ALA A 629 -3.84 -19.10 -58.64
CA ALA A 629 -4.90 -19.69 -59.45
C ALA A 629 -4.79 -19.16 -60.90
N THR A 630 -4.72 -20.08 -61.85
CA THR A 630 -4.76 -19.77 -63.28
C THR A 630 -6.15 -19.22 -63.63
N PRO A 631 -6.25 -18.07 -64.30
CA PRO A 631 -7.56 -17.54 -64.67
C PRO A 631 -8.15 -18.34 -65.82
N THR A 632 -9.31 -18.92 -65.60
CA THR A 632 -10.17 -19.45 -66.68
C THR A 632 -10.95 -18.27 -67.28
N VAL A 633 -10.71 -17.96 -68.52
CA VAL A 633 -11.42 -16.90 -69.23
C VAL A 633 -12.76 -17.44 -69.70
N ASP A 634 -13.85 -16.84 -69.26
CA ASP A 634 -15.21 -17.05 -69.80
C ASP A 634 -15.44 -16.05 -70.95
N PRO A 635 -15.76 -16.52 -72.17
CA PRO A 635 -15.79 -15.63 -73.35
C PRO A 635 -17.11 -14.85 -73.54
N ASP A 636 -18.08 -14.93 -72.57
CA ASP A 636 -19.43 -14.33 -72.79
C ASP A 636 -19.89 -13.30 -71.72
N ALA A 637 -18.97 -12.64 -70.99
CA ALA A 637 -19.36 -11.62 -70.04
C ALA A 637 -19.44 -10.21 -70.62
N THR A 638 -20.67 -9.70 -70.66
CA THR A 638 -21.01 -8.30 -71.00
C THR A 638 -20.51 -7.30 -69.95
N PRO A 639 -19.91 -6.16 -70.31
CA PRO A 639 -19.35 -5.23 -69.31
C PRO A 639 -20.46 -4.48 -68.53
N THR A 640 -20.41 -4.58 -67.22
CA THR A 640 -21.26 -3.80 -66.30
C THR A 640 -20.57 -2.45 -66.01
N PRO A 641 -21.29 -1.33 -65.99
CA PRO A 641 -20.70 0.00 -65.79
C PRO A 641 -20.18 0.20 -64.35
N THR A 642 -19.02 0.80 -64.23
CA THR A 642 -18.34 1.19 -63.01
C THR A 642 -19.17 2.19 -62.19
N PRO A 643 -19.39 1.98 -60.89
CA PRO A 643 -20.02 2.98 -60.03
C PRO A 643 -19.09 4.12 -59.73
N VAL A 644 -19.60 5.33 -59.85
CA VAL A 644 -18.99 6.61 -59.47
C VAL A 644 -18.83 6.66 -57.95
N ILE A 645 -17.60 6.79 -57.44
CA ILE A 645 -17.32 6.97 -56.02
C ILE A 645 -17.57 8.45 -55.67
N THR A 646 -18.58 8.69 -54.84
CA THR A 646 -18.79 9.99 -54.18
C THR A 646 -17.89 10.03 -52.93
N PRO A 647 -17.12 11.11 -52.68
CA PRO A 647 -16.30 11.21 -51.50
C PRO A 647 -17.17 11.33 -50.23
N THR A 648 -16.84 10.51 -49.23
CA THR A 648 -17.38 10.53 -47.88
C THR A 648 -16.87 11.78 -47.15
N PRO A 649 -17.70 12.56 -46.48
CA PRO A 649 -17.24 13.71 -45.68
C PRO A 649 -16.45 13.22 -44.46
N GLU A 650 -15.42 13.96 -44.11
CA GLU A 650 -14.57 13.82 -42.94
C GLU A 650 -15.40 13.81 -41.64
N PRO A 651 -15.09 12.97 -40.66
CA PRO A 651 -15.83 12.99 -39.40
C PRO A 651 -15.45 14.25 -38.59
N THR A 652 -16.47 15.01 -38.26
CA THR A 652 -16.43 16.11 -37.28
C THR A 652 -16.01 15.53 -35.90
N ALA A 653 -15.02 16.14 -35.28
CA ALA A 653 -14.59 15.81 -33.93
C ALA A 653 -15.76 15.88 -32.95
N GLU A 654 -15.98 14.80 -32.23
CA GLU A 654 -16.84 14.78 -31.03
C GLU A 654 -16.22 15.64 -29.94
N PRO A 655 -17.02 16.37 -29.16
CA PRO A 655 -16.53 17.12 -28.01
C PRO A 655 -16.16 16.12 -26.88
N GLU A 656 -15.03 16.36 -26.26
CA GLU A 656 -14.60 15.67 -25.04
C GLU A 656 -15.71 15.71 -23.96
N PRO A 657 -15.94 14.62 -23.24
CA PRO A 657 -16.81 14.66 -22.08
C PRO A 657 -16.11 15.46 -20.98
N ALA A 658 -16.81 16.44 -20.45
CA ALA A 658 -16.42 17.17 -19.26
C ALA A 658 -16.36 16.20 -18.06
N GLU A 659 -15.25 16.25 -17.33
CA GLU A 659 -14.82 15.78 -16.00
C GLU A 659 -15.67 14.75 -15.23
#